data_81bc93799e7281e10865ff53a64870b2
#
_entry.id   81bc93799e7281e10865ff53a64870b2
#
_cell.length_a   1.000
_cell.length_b   1.000
_cell.length_c   1.000
_cell.angle_alpha   90.00
_cell.angle_beta   90.00
_cell.angle_gamma   90.00
#
_symmetry.space_group_name_H-M   'P 1'
#
loop_
_entity.id
_entity.type
_entity.pdbx_description
1 polymer ?
#
loop_
_entity_poly.entity_id
_entity_poly.type
_entity_poly.pdbx_seq_one_letter_code
_entity_poly.pdbx_strand_id
1 'polypeptide(L)'
;MKSELIVDVRPSEVSFALLEDSRLVSLQKEARNISYAVGDIYLAKVKKLMPGLNAAFVNVGYEKDAFLHYLDLGSRFSTYAAFVKQLLDDRQRVPSLAKQKMLPEIDKHGSIADMLQTGQELLVQIVKEPISSKGPRLTTEITFIGRYLVLIPFSDKISISQKIKTKEEKLRLRQLIESIKPKNFGVIVRTSAEGKRVADLNNELKTLLQCWEDALAKAQRSQAPKLIFEEESRVVGMLRDIFSPTFENIIVNDRDVFSQISKYVALIAPERKETVKLYESDEPIFDHYAVTRQIKSSFGKTVSFKSGAYLIIESTEALHVIDVNSGNRAKATNDQESNALEVNLRAADEIARQLRLRDMGGIIVIDYIDMSKSEHRQQLYDHMREVMANDRARHNILPLSKFGLMQITRQRVRPALDIVTAERCPSCFGKGEVQPSLLFTDTLQEKLDYIVNVLGLRNFIMYVHPFVEAYIKKGLFTSLYGKWRRRFGRCFKILADESLAYLEYKVLDSDRNELCLRQEKDSGSSSTDKKKDKAQKRGNTDRAEDSAEADSADDAAAVSATADDNAAKPKPAPKPKQKARAKQTDAAPAESAPDKESQKETDAPKPKKPRRKTPKAEKASEQPAQSELPSQTQSDARPETQVKKITIQLSDLPVALPPADYDTKTEE
;
A
#
# COMPACT_ATOMS: atom_id res chain seq x y z
N MET A 1 -8.11 -19.12 14.54
CA MET A 1 -8.14 -17.76 13.95
C MET A 1 -9.43 -17.63 13.17
N LYS A 2 -10.31 -16.73 13.59
CA LYS A 2 -11.57 -16.43 12.92
C LYS A 2 -11.33 -15.27 11.97
N SER A 3 -11.64 -15.45 10.69
CA SER A 3 -11.45 -14.40 9.69
C SER A 3 -12.80 -13.88 9.22
N GLU A 4 -12.98 -12.58 9.20
CA GLU A 4 -14.18 -11.90 8.70
C GLU A 4 -13.80 -10.85 7.68
N LEU A 5 -14.57 -10.78 6.59
CA LEU A 5 -14.40 -9.76 5.55
C LEU A 5 -15.58 -8.82 5.57
N ILE A 6 -15.32 -7.55 5.82
CA ILE A 6 -16.31 -6.49 5.78
C ILE A 6 -16.11 -5.69 4.50
N VAL A 7 -17.15 -5.59 3.68
CA VAL A 7 -17.12 -4.89 2.39
C VAL A 7 -18.06 -3.68 2.47
N ASP A 8 -17.47 -2.50 2.43
CA ASP A 8 -18.19 -1.22 2.39
C ASP A 8 -18.20 -0.70 0.95
N VAL A 9 -19.36 -0.71 0.34
CA VAL A 9 -19.59 -0.26 -1.03
C VAL A 9 -20.18 1.12 -1.00
N ARG A 10 -19.47 2.09 -1.58
CA ARG A 10 -19.91 3.47 -1.76
C ARG A 10 -20.05 3.80 -3.24
N PRO A 11 -20.70 4.88 -3.62
CA PRO A 11 -20.86 5.23 -5.04
C PRO A 11 -19.55 5.34 -5.84
N SER A 12 -18.47 5.82 -5.22
CA SER A 12 -17.18 6.04 -5.86
C SER A 12 -16.15 4.96 -5.60
N GLU A 13 -16.23 4.27 -4.44
CA GLU A 13 -15.21 3.32 -3.99
C GLU A 13 -15.81 2.09 -3.30
N VAL A 14 -15.09 1.00 -3.32
CA VAL A 14 -15.35 -0.21 -2.53
C VAL A 14 -14.18 -0.41 -1.57
N SER A 15 -14.48 -0.50 -0.30
CA SER A 15 -13.49 -0.70 0.75
C SER A 15 -13.62 -2.11 1.35
N PHE A 16 -12.51 -2.80 1.50
CA PHE A 16 -12.45 -4.16 2.04
C PHE A 16 -11.64 -4.15 3.33
N ALA A 17 -12.24 -4.52 4.43
CA ALA A 17 -11.59 -4.68 5.72
C ALA A 17 -11.55 -6.15 6.10
N LEU A 18 -10.35 -6.73 6.21
CA LEU A 18 -10.13 -8.08 6.71
C LEU A 18 -9.85 -8.01 8.20
N LEU A 19 -10.69 -8.68 8.97
CA LEU A 19 -10.54 -8.84 10.39
C LEU A 19 -10.07 -10.27 10.70
N GLU A 20 -9.06 -10.41 11.55
CA GLU A 20 -8.62 -11.66 12.14
C GLU A 20 -8.81 -11.55 13.66
N ASP A 21 -9.64 -12.44 14.23
CA ASP A 21 -10.05 -12.39 15.65
C ASP A 21 -10.51 -10.97 16.08
N SER A 22 -11.38 -10.34 15.26
CA SER A 22 -11.92 -8.99 15.43
C SER A 22 -10.87 -7.86 15.35
N ARG A 23 -9.64 -8.13 14.91
CA ARG A 23 -8.59 -7.12 14.69
C ARG A 23 -8.40 -6.85 13.20
N LEU A 24 -8.37 -5.59 12.83
CA LEU A 24 -8.13 -5.15 11.45
C LEU A 24 -6.70 -5.48 11.02
N VAL A 25 -6.55 -6.33 10.00
CA VAL A 25 -5.27 -6.83 9.52
C VAL A 25 -4.94 -6.34 8.11
N SER A 26 -5.97 -6.11 7.29
CA SER A 26 -5.80 -5.58 5.95
C SER A 26 -6.94 -4.65 5.62
N LEU A 27 -6.62 -3.53 5.02
CA LEU A 27 -7.60 -2.57 4.50
C LEU A 27 -7.23 -2.29 3.04
N GLN A 28 -8.21 -2.37 2.14
CA GLN A 28 -8.00 -2.08 0.73
C GLN A 28 -9.13 -1.20 0.25
N LYS A 29 -8.80 -0.24 -0.60
CA LYS A 29 -9.75 0.65 -1.23
C LYS A 29 -9.59 0.56 -2.74
N GLU A 30 -10.69 0.34 -3.44
CA GLU A 30 -10.73 0.22 -4.90
C GLU A 30 -11.84 1.12 -5.44
N ALA A 31 -11.60 1.74 -6.57
CA ALA A 31 -12.67 2.49 -7.23
C ALA A 31 -13.76 1.54 -7.75
N ARG A 32 -15.04 1.92 -7.62
CA ARG A 32 -16.17 1.06 -7.99
C ARG A 32 -16.27 0.84 -9.48
N ASN A 33 -16.08 1.89 -10.28
CA ASN A 33 -16.26 1.86 -11.73
C ASN A 33 -14.93 2.19 -12.41
N ILE A 34 -14.19 1.17 -12.78
CA ILE A 34 -12.99 1.35 -13.58
C ILE A 34 -13.25 0.70 -14.93
N SER A 35 -13.40 1.53 -15.93
CA SER A 35 -13.26 1.12 -17.32
C SER A 35 -11.77 0.96 -17.64
N TYR A 36 -11.43 -0.02 -18.45
CA TYR A 36 -10.05 -0.37 -18.81
C TYR A 36 -9.22 -0.91 -17.62
N ALA A 37 -9.82 -1.84 -16.88
CA ALA A 37 -9.19 -2.50 -15.74
C ALA A 37 -8.06 -3.45 -16.17
N VAL A 38 -7.13 -3.71 -15.25
CA VAL A 38 -6.09 -4.74 -15.47
C VAL A 38 -6.75 -6.10 -15.65
N GLY A 39 -6.40 -6.81 -16.73
CA GLY A 39 -7.00 -8.11 -17.09
C GLY A 39 -7.99 -8.04 -18.24
N ASP A 40 -8.63 -6.88 -18.47
CA ASP A 40 -9.55 -6.69 -19.58
C ASP A 40 -8.88 -6.95 -20.93
N ILE A 41 -9.57 -7.66 -21.83
CA ILE A 41 -9.08 -7.95 -23.17
C ILE A 41 -9.91 -7.16 -24.19
N TYR A 42 -9.21 -6.44 -25.04
CA TYR A 42 -9.77 -5.63 -26.10
C TYR A 42 -9.37 -6.14 -27.48
N LEU A 43 -10.28 -6.11 -28.43
CA LEU A 43 -9.94 -6.07 -29.83
C LEU A 43 -9.60 -4.63 -30.17
N ALA A 44 -8.37 -4.37 -30.57
CA ALA A 44 -7.79 -3.04 -30.70
C ALA A 44 -7.09 -2.85 -32.03
N LYS A 45 -6.86 -1.60 -32.44
CA LYS A 45 -6.24 -1.26 -33.71
C LYS A 45 -4.95 -0.47 -33.50
N VAL A 46 -3.87 -0.89 -34.13
CA VAL A 46 -2.58 -0.16 -34.13
C VAL A 46 -2.76 1.19 -34.82
N LYS A 47 -2.52 2.28 -34.13
CA LYS A 47 -2.69 3.64 -34.64
C LYS A 47 -1.38 4.21 -35.18
N LYS A 48 -0.29 4.05 -34.44
CA LYS A 48 1.02 4.59 -34.78
C LYS A 48 2.15 3.74 -34.24
N LEU A 49 3.20 3.54 -35.02
CA LEU A 49 4.44 2.93 -34.59
C LEU A 49 5.45 4.00 -34.17
N MET A 50 6.19 3.73 -33.10
CA MET A 50 7.25 4.59 -32.55
C MET A 50 8.55 3.82 -32.44
N PRO A 51 9.33 3.68 -33.54
CA PRO A 51 10.56 2.89 -33.55
C PRO A 51 11.58 3.35 -32.51
N GLY A 52 11.70 4.65 -32.29
CA GLY A 52 12.63 5.23 -31.30
C GLY A 52 12.35 4.80 -29.85
N LEU A 53 11.11 4.38 -29.53
CA LEU A 53 10.70 3.84 -28.23
C LEU A 53 10.54 2.31 -28.27
N ASN A 54 10.77 1.70 -29.42
CA ASN A 54 10.45 0.29 -29.69
C ASN A 54 9.05 -0.11 -29.23
N ALA A 55 8.03 0.72 -29.55
CA ALA A 55 6.68 0.63 -29.07
C ALA A 55 5.64 1.04 -30.14
N ALA A 56 4.39 0.70 -29.89
CA ALA A 56 3.23 1.12 -30.69
C ALA A 56 2.18 1.81 -29.82
N PHE A 57 1.51 2.79 -30.39
CA PHE A 57 0.28 3.34 -29.86
C PHE A 57 -0.92 2.62 -30.48
N VAL A 58 -1.82 2.16 -29.63
CA VAL A 58 -2.93 1.29 -29.99
C VAL A 58 -4.24 1.91 -29.49
N ASN A 59 -5.24 1.91 -30.36
CA ASN A 59 -6.59 2.39 -30.02
C ASN A 59 -7.40 1.24 -29.40
N VAL A 60 -7.75 1.38 -28.13
CA VAL A 60 -8.63 0.49 -27.35
C VAL A 60 -10.01 1.11 -27.08
N GLY A 61 -10.26 2.33 -27.60
CA GLY A 61 -11.49 3.09 -27.34
C GLY A 61 -11.40 4.07 -26.18
N TYR A 62 -10.23 4.19 -25.53
CA TYR A 62 -9.99 5.19 -24.51
C TYR A 62 -9.61 6.53 -25.14
N GLU A 63 -9.81 7.66 -24.42
CA GLU A 63 -9.49 9.02 -24.89
C GLU A 63 -8.04 9.16 -25.37
N LYS A 64 -7.11 8.49 -24.67
CA LYS A 64 -5.68 8.50 -24.99
C LYS A 64 -5.25 7.15 -25.50
N ASP A 65 -4.36 7.18 -26.50
CA ASP A 65 -3.86 5.97 -27.12
C ASP A 65 -3.12 5.09 -26.08
N ALA A 66 -3.40 3.81 -26.10
CA ALA A 66 -2.76 2.83 -25.24
C ALA A 66 -1.34 2.50 -25.72
N PHE A 67 -0.45 2.16 -24.80
CA PHE A 67 0.96 1.92 -25.06
C PHE A 67 1.28 0.41 -25.07
N LEU A 68 1.86 -0.08 -26.16
CA LEU A 68 2.30 -1.46 -26.35
C LEU A 68 3.79 -1.48 -26.69
N HIS A 69 4.62 -1.95 -25.77
CA HIS A 69 6.07 -2.04 -25.98
C HIS A 69 6.43 -3.37 -26.65
N TYR A 70 7.56 -3.43 -27.39
CA TYR A 70 8.04 -4.65 -28.04
C TYR A 70 8.15 -5.85 -27.09
N LEU A 71 8.67 -5.65 -25.89
CA LEU A 71 8.79 -6.73 -24.88
C LEU A 71 7.43 -7.22 -24.34
N ASP A 72 6.36 -6.48 -24.54
CA ASP A 72 5.00 -6.86 -24.14
C ASP A 72 4.26 -7.64 -25.26
N LEU A 73 4.92 -7.89 -26.42
CA LEU A 73 4.38 -8.73 -27.49
C LEU A 73 4.40 -10.23 -27.16
N GLY A 74 5.27 -10.63 -26.22
CA GLY A 74 5.46 -12.03 -25.89
C GLY A 74 6.29 -12.82 -26.90
N SER A 75 6.91 -13.88 -26.42
CA SER A 75 7.87 -14.66 -27.23
C SER A 75 7.26 -15.36 -28.47
N ARG A 76 5.96 -15.64 -28.42
CA ARG A 76 5.22 -16.35 -29.50
C ARG A 76 4.36 -15.44 -30.38
N PHE A 77 4.73 -14.15 -30.45
CA PHE A 77 3.94 -13.15 -31.16
C PHE A 77 3.65 -13.52 -32.63
N SER A 78 4.59 -14.11 -33.36
CA SER A 78 4.38 -14.54 -34.75
C SER A 78 3.23 -15.55 -34.89
N THR A 79 3.15 -16.53 -33.98
CA THR A 79 2.05 -17.49 -33.92
C THR A 79 0.72 -16.82 -33.58
N TYR A 80 0.75 -15.94 -32.57
CA TYR A 80 -0.39 -15.15 -32.14
C TYR A 80 -0.95 -14.27 -33.26
N ALA A 81 -0.08 -13.52 -33.96
CA ALA A 81 -0.50 -12.63 -35.05
C ALA A 81 -1.14 -13.39 -36.22
N ALA A 82 -0.55 -14.55 -36.60
CA ALA A 82 -1.12 -15.42 -37.62
C ALA A 82 -2.50 -15.98 -37.19
N PHE A 83 -2.65 -16.37 -35.93
CA PHE A 83 -3.90 -16.89 -35.39
C PHE A 83 -4.99 -15.80 -35.34
N VAL A 84 -4.67 -14.60 -34.84
CA VAL A 84 -5.62 -13.48 -34.78
C VAL A 84 -6.04 -13.06 -36.18
N LYS A 85 -5.13 -13.01 -37.13
CA LYS A 85 -5.45 -12.75 -38.54
C LYS A 85 -6.43 -13.80 -39.07
N GLN A 86 -6.17 -15.08 -38.89
CA GLN A 86 -7.08 -16.16 -39.29
C GLN A 86 -8.45 -16.06 -38.63
N LEU A 87 -8.50 -15.66 -37.33
CA LEU A 87 -9.76 -15.48 -36.59
C LEU A 87 -10.63 -14.37 -37.18
N LEU A 88 -9.98 -13.25 -37.59
CA LEU A 88 -10.70 -12.07 -38.10
C LEU A 88 -11.06 -12.19 -39.59
N ASP A 89 -10.27 -12.94 -40.39
CA ASP A 89 -10.50 -13.19 -41.80
C ASP A 89 -11.64 -14.22 -42.02
N ASP A 90 -11.69 -15.29 -41.20
CA ASP A 90 -12.72 -16.33 -41.26
C ASP A 90 -13.85 -16.09 -40.25
N ARG A 91 -14.90 -15.42 -40.67
CA ARG A 91 -16.06 -15.11 -39.83
C ARG A 91 -17.01 -16.31 -39.57
N GLN A 92 -16.75 -17.45 -40.17
CA GLN A 92 -17.64 -18.61 -40.01
C GLN A 92 -17.16 -19.61 -38.98
N ARG A 93 -15.85 -19.70 -38.74
CA ARG A 93 -15.29 -20.71 -37.84
C ARG A 93 -14.18 -20.13 -36.95
N VAL A 94 -14.36 -20.30 -35.62
CA VAL A 94 -13.29 -19.97 -34.64
C VAL A 94 -12.15 -20.99 -34.81
N PRO A 95 -10.89 -20.55 -35.07
CA PRO A 95 -9.77 -21.46 -35.20
C PRO A 95 -9.43 -22.11 -33.86
N SER A 96 -9.05 -23.39 -33.88
CA SER A 96 -8.63 -24.12 -32.69
C SER A 96 -7.14 -23.91 -32.43
N LEU A 97 -6.78 -23.30 -31.30
CA LEU A 97 -5.39 -23.08 -30.94
C LEU A 97 -4.59 -24.39 -30.76
N ALA A 98 -5.25 -25.47 -30.26
CA ALA A 98 -4.61 -26.78 -30.07
C ALA A 98 -4.13 -27.42 -31.40
N LYS A 99 -4.72 -27.03 -32.55
CA LYS A 99 -4.35 -27.48 -33.89
C LYS A 99 -3.37 -26.54 -34.60
N GLN A 100 -3.09 -25.37 -34.02
CA GLN A 100 -2.23 -24.37 -34.64
C GLN A 100 -0.75 -24.83 -34.60
N LYS A 101 -0.03 -24.64 -35.70
CA LYS A 101 1.43 -24.86 -35.76
C LYS A 101 2.12 -23.70 -35.08
N MET A 102 2.95 -24.01 -34.07
CA MET A 102 3.73 -22.99 -33.39
C MET A 102 4.91 -22.54 -34.28
N LEU A 103 5.01 -21.23 -34.48
CA LEU A 103 6.11 -20.59 -35.17
C LEU A 103 7.28 -20.35 -34.20
N PRO A 104 8.52 -20.11 -34.74
CA PRO A 104 9.67 -19.76 -33.89
C PRO A 104 9.37 -18.57 -32.95
N GLU A 105 10.08 -18.53 -31.85
CA GLU A 105 10.02 -17.39 -30.94
C GLU A 105 10.65 -16.16 -31.58
N ILE A 106 10.10 -14.96 -31.28
CA ILE A 106 10.68 -13.69 -31.73
C ILE A 106 11.95 -13.38 -30.96
N ASP A 107 12.89 -12.66 -31.59
CA ASP A 107 14.09 -12.20 -30.90
C ASP A 107 13.75 -11.17 -29.82
N LYS A 108 14.41 -11.27 -28.69
CA LYS A 108 14.25 -10.30 -27.59
C LYS A 108 14.75 -8.89 -27.93
N HIS A 109 15.66 -8.78 -28.86
CA HIS A 109 16.26 -7.54 -29.31
C HIS A 109 15.72 -7.04 -30.66
N GLY A 110 14.58 -7.58 -31.09
CA GLY A 110 13.93 -7.19 -32.35
C GLY A 110 13.29 -5.80 -32.30
N SER A 111 12.78 -5.37 -33.46
CA SER A 111 12.11 -4.09 -33.60
C SER A 111 10.58 -4.24 -33.67
N ILE A 112 9.84 -3.31 -33.06
CA ILE A 112 8.38 -3.25 -33.16
C ILE A 112 7.89 -3.07 -34.59
N ALA A 113 8.67 -2.35 -35.41
CA ALA A 113 8.34 -2.07 -36.81
C ALA A 113 8.37 -3.33 -37.69
N ASP A 114 9.15 -4.36 -37.34
CA ASP A 114 9.21 -5.62 -38.04
C ASP A 114 8.03 -6.54 -37.72
N MET A 115 7.39 -6.31 -36.57
CA MET A 115 6.32 -7.16 -36.03
C MET A 115 4.92 -6.61 -36.26
N LEU A 116 4.75 -5.29 -36.30
CA LEU A 116 3.45 -4.62 -36.36
C LEU A 116 3.34 -3.67 -37.54
N GLN A 117 2.12 -3.52 -38.04
CA GLN A 117 1.77 -2.57 -39.09
C GLN A 117 0.68 -1.60 -38.58
N THR A 118 0.74 -0.36 -39.05
CA THR A 118 -0.31 0.62 -38.78
C THR A 118 -1.64 0.13 -39.35
N GLY A 119 -2.70 0.21 -38.56
CA GLY A 119 -4.02 -0.28 -38.95
C GLY A 119 -4.28 -1.75 -38.64
N GLN A 120 -3.28 -2.51 -38.20
CA GLN A 120 -3.43 -3.92 -37.83
C GLN A 120 -4.33 -4.05 -36.59
N GLU A 121 -5.22 -5.04 -36.59
CA GLU A 121 -6.07 -5.39 -35.48
C GLU A 121 -5.43 -6.47 -34.61
N LEU A 122 -5.51 -6.30 -33.29
CA LEU A 122 -4.89 -7.16 -32.29
C LEU A 122 -5.85 -7.41 -31.13
N LEU A 123 -5.76 -8.59 -30.52
CA LEU A 123 -6.31 -8.84 -29.19
C LEU A 123 -5.28 -8.44 -28.15
N VAL A 124 -5.59 -7.47 -27.32
CA VAL A 124 -4.64 -6.95 -26.31
C VAL A 124 -5.26 -7.01 -24.93
N GLN A 125 -4.42 -7.27 -23.93
CA GLN A 125 -4.83 -7.26 -22.53
C GLN A 125 -4.21 -6.07 -21.80
N ILE A 126 -4.97 -5.44 -20.91
CA ILE A 126 -4.50 -4.32 -20.10
C ILE A 126 -3.63 -4.85 -18.96
N VAL A 127 -2.39 -4.35 -18.89
CA VAL A 127 -1.42 -4.67 -17.81
C VAL A 127 -1.35 -3.56 -16.77
N LYS A 128 -1.57 -2.31 -17.21
CA LYS A 128 -1.65 -1.16 -16.29
C LYS A 128 -2.78 -0.25 -16.76
N GLU A 129 -3.56 0.20 -15.82
CA GLU A 129 -4.65 1.13 -16.02
C GLU A 129 -4.16 2.49 -16.51
N PRO A 130 -5.03 3.27 -17.16
CA PRO A 130 -4.70 4.64 -17.51
C PRO A 130 -4.48 5.47 -16.24
N ILE A 131 -3.44 6.31 -16.22
CA ILE A 131 -3.13 7.18 -15.08
C ILE A 131 -2.99 8.61 -15.59
N SER A 132 -3.82 9.51 -15.07
CA SER A 132 -3.77 10.96 -15.36
C SER A 132 -3.64 11.26 -16.86
N SER A 133 -2.45 11.68 -17.32
CA SER A 133 -2.19 12.05 -18.70
C SER A 133 -1.80 10.89 -19.64
N LYS A 134 -1.64 9.65 -19.14
CA LYS A 134 -1.15 8.50 -19.88
C LYS A 134 -2.25 7.47 -20.13
N GLY A 135 -2.32 6.95 -21.36
CA GLY A 135 -3.19 5.82 -21.71
C GLY A 135 -2.74 4.51 -21.05
N PRO A 136 -3.58 3.45 -21.12
CA PRO A 136 -3.28 2.17 -20.53
C PRO A 136 -2.07 1.48 -21.18
N ARG A 137 -1.35 0.63 -20.42
CA ARG A 137 -0.29 -0.23 -20.97
C ARG A 137 -0.87 -1.58 -21.31
N LEU A 138 -0.48 -2.10 -22.47
CA LEU A 138 -1.00 -3.30 -23.06
C LEU A 138 0.04 -4.41 -23.14
N THR A 139 -0.45 -5.65 -23.27
CA THR A 139 0.32 -6.83 -23.69
C THR A 139 -0.50 -7.65 -24.68
N THR A 140 0.18 -8.43 -25.56
CA THR A 140 -0.45 -9.48 -26.38
C THR A 140 -0.29 -10.88 -25.75
N GLU A 141 0.46 -11.02 -24.65
CA GLU A 141 0.45 -12.22 -23.82
C GLU A 141 -0.82 -12.28 -22.98
N ILE A 142 -1.89 -12.81 -23.57
CA ILE A 142 -3.20 -12.93 -22.92
C ILE A 142 -3.10 -13.97 -21.80
N THR A 143 -3.71 -13.66 -20.67
CA THR A 143 -3.78 -14.54 -19.51
C THR A 143 -5.19 -14.56 -18.92
N PHE A 144 -5.69 -15.75 -18.56
CA PHE A 144 -6.93 -15.91 -17.81
C PHE A 144 -6.61 -16.38 -16.40
N ILE A 145 -7.01 -15.61 -15.42
CA ILE A 145 -6.59 -15.82 -14.02
C ILE A 145 -7.69 -16.55 -13.25
N GLY A 146 -7.41 -17.82 -12.89
CA GLY A 146 -8.25 -18.59 -11.99
C GLY A 146 -7.75 -18.56 -10.54
N ARG A 147 -8.40 -19.34 -9.68
CA ARG A 147 -8.04 -19.50 -8.27
C ARG A 147 -6.78 -20.34 -8.08
N TYR A 148 -6.71 -21.48 -8.77
CA TYR A 148 -5.62 -22.45 -8.69
C TYR A 148 -4.63 -22.34 -9.85
N LEU A 149 -5.13 -21.95 -11.01
CA LEU A 149 -4.41 -21.94 -12.27
C LEU A 149 -4.49 -20.58 -12.95
N VAL A 150 -3.46 -20.26 -13.75
CA VAL A 150 -3.52 -19.19 -14.75
C VAL A 150 -3.27 -19.82 -16.10
N LEU A 151 -4.20 -19.63 -17.03
CA LEU A 151 -4.12 -20.13 -18.39
C LEU A 151 -3.43 -19.12 -19.30
N ILE A 152 -2.47 -19.57 -20.09
CA ILE A 152 -1.70 -18.72 -21.03
C ILE A 152 -1.80 -19.34 -22.42
N PRO A 153 -2.64 -18.83 -23.32
CA PRO A 153 -2.65 -19.24 -24.73
C PRO A 153 -1.29 -19.00 -25.40
N PHE A 154 -1.01 -19.71 -26.46
CA PHE A 154 0.25 -19.64 -27.24
C PHE A 154 1.53 -20.01 -26.46
N SER A 155 1.40 -20.79 -25.41
CA SER A 155 2.54 -21.27 -24.60
C SER A 155 2.42 -22.76 -24.35
N ASP A 156 3.54 -23.46 -24.15
CA ASP A 156 3.54 -24.86 -23.71
C ASP A 156 4.10 -25.01 -22.29
N LYS A 157 4.55 -23.90 -21.69
CA LYS A 157 5.27 -23.90 -20.41
C LYS A 157 4.34 -24.17 -19.24
N ILE A 158 4.75 -25.08 -18.33
CA ILE A 158 4.12 -25.28 -17.03
C ILE A 158 5.03 -24.65 -15.98
N SER A 159 4.52 -23.64 -15.29
CA SER A 159 5.21 -22.96 -14.20
C SER A 159 4.49 -23.22 -12.89
N ILE A 160 5.23 -23.46 -11.81
CA ILE A 160 4.67 -23.68 -10.48
C ILE A 160 5.17 -22.60 -9.53
N SER A 161 4.27 -22.07 -8.69
CA SER A 161 4.59 -21.04 -7.72
C SER A 161 5.79 -21.45 -6.86
N GLN A 162 6.77 -20.54 -6.73
CA GLN A 162 7.95 -20.75 -5.90
C GLN A 162 7.61 -20.85 -4.41
N LYS A 163 6.44 -20.36 -4.00
CA LYS A 163 5.96 -20.39 -2.60
C LYS A 163 5.59 -21.81 -2.14
N ILE A 164 5.25 -22.73 -3.05
CA ILE A 164 5.11 -24.14 -2.73
C ILE A 164 6.51 -24.67 -2.42
N LYS A 165 6.77 -25.06 -1.17
CA LYS A 165 8.14 -25.42 -0.71
C LYS A 165 8.51 -26.86 -1.03
N THR A 166 7.55 -27.77 -0.96
CA THR A 166 7.74 -29.23 -1.07
C THR A 166 8.05 -29.63 -2.51
N LYS A 167 9.18 -30.27 -2.74
CA LYS A 167 9.60 -30.73 -4.08
C LYS A 167 8.64 -31.80 -4.63
N GLU A 168 8.16 -32.70 -3.78
CA GLU A 168 7.22 -33.77 -4.14
C GLU A 168 5.89 -33.19 -4.65
N GLU A 169 5.34 -32.20 -3.95
CA GLU A 169 4.12 -31.54 -4.36
C GLU A 169 4.27 -30.79 -5.70
N LYS A 170 5.43 -30.13 -5.90
CA LYS A 170 5.71 -29.52 -7.21
C LYS A 170 5.74 -30.52 -8.34
N LEU A 171 6.35 -31.71 -8.10
CA LEU A 171 6.41 -32.76 -9.09
C LEU A 171 5.00 -33.33 -9.37
N ARG A 172 4.22 -33.60 -8.30
CA ARG A 172 2.84 -34.07 -8.39
C ARG A 172 1.97 -33.11 -9.21
N LEU A 173 1.98 -31.82 -8.85
CA LEU A 173 1.19 -30.79 -9.56
C LEU A 173 1.62 -30.66 -11.03
N ARG A 174 2.92 -30.76 -11.34
CA ARG A 174 3.42 -30.71 -12.71
C ARG A 174 2.86 -31.89 -13.53
N GLN A 175 2.97 -33.11 -13.03
CA GLN A 175 2.45 -34.32 -13.70
C GLN A 175 0.94 -34.25 -13.91
N LEU A 176 0.19 -33.78 -12.90
CA LEU A 176 -1.25 -33.60 -13.01
C LEU A 176 -1.62 -32.60 -14.11
N ILE A 177 -1.00 -31.43 -14.13
CA ILE A 177 -1.29 -30.41 -15.15
C ILE A 177 -0.85 -30.88 -16.53
N GLU A 178 0.27 -31.56 -16.65
CA GLU A 178 0.75 -32.13 -17.91
C GLU A 178 -0.23 -33.12 -18.52
N SER A 179 -0.93 -33.90 -17.69
CA SER A 179 -1.93 -34.87 -18.12
C SER A 179 -3.25 -34.25 -18.58
N ILE A 180 -3.62 -33.04 -18.12
CA ILE A 180 -4.93 -32.43 -18.40
C ILE A 180 -4.85 -31.22 -19.35
N LYS A 181 -3.69 -30.55 -19.47
CA LYS A 181 -3.59 -29.35 -20.30
C LYS A 181 -3.66 -29.68 -21.79
N PRO A 182 -4.38 -28.88 -22.60
CA PRO A 182 -4.33 -29.02 -24.05
C PRO A 182 -3.01 -28.50 -24.63
N LYS A 183 -2.71 -28.89 -25.86
CA LYS A 183 -1.53 -28.41 -26.61
C LYS A 183 -1.63 -26.91 -26.86
N ASN A 184 -0.48 -26.24 -26.89
CA ASN A 184 -0.35 -24.80 -27.17
C ASN A 184 -0.94 -23.90 -26.09
N PHE A 185 -1.24 -24.44 -24.89
CA PHE A 185 -1.61 -23.68 -23.71
C PHE A 185 -0.57 -23.87 -22.61
N GLY A 186 -0.09 -22.79 -22.06
CA GLY A 186 0.73 -22.77 -20.84
C GLY A 186 -0.14 -22.64 -19.59
N VAL A 187 0.37 -23.13 -18.48
CA VAL A 187 -0.34 -23.05 -17.19
C VAL A 187 0.64 -22.61 -16.10
N ILE A 188 0.22 -21.61 -15.32
CA ILE A 188 0.89 -21.27 -14.05
C ILE A 188 0.06 -21.82 -12.91
N VAL A 189 0.67 -22.68 -12.09
CA VAL A 189 0.05 -23.24 -10.89
C VAL A 189 0.28 -22.30 -9.72
N ARG A 190 -0.81 -21.82 -9.11
CA ARG A 190 -0.77 -20.91 -7.97
C ARG A 190 -0.58 -21.67 -6.65
N THR A 191 -0.23 -20.97 -5.58
CA THR A 191 -0.07 -21.56 -4.23
C THR A 191 -1.35 -22.19 -3.71
N SER A 192 -2.50 -21.64 -4.04
CA SER A 192 -3.84 -22.18 -3.66
C SER A 192 -4.14 -23.57 -4.24
N ALA A 193 -3.36 -24.02 -5.22
CA ALA A 193 -3.47 -25.38 -5.80
C ALA A 193 -2.83 -26.49 -4.95
N GLU A 194 -2.05 -26.10 -3.92
CA GLU A 194 -1.38 -27.07 -3.02
C GLU A 194 -2.42 -27.98 -2.35
N GLY A 195 -2.19 -29.30 -2.41
CA GLY A 195 -3.07 -30.34 -1.86
C GLY A 195 -4.41 -30.54 -2.61
N LYS A 196 -4.68 -29.83 -3.72
CA LYS A 196 -5.94 -29.98 -4.47
C LYS A 196 -5.98 -31.25 -5.31
N ARG A 197 -7.19 -31.74 -5.55
CA ARG A 197 -7.44 -32.95 -6.37
C ARG A 197 -7.38 -32.60 -7.84
N VAL A 198 -7.12 -33.62 -8.67
CA VAL A 198 -7.13 -33.49 -10.14
C VAL A 198 -8.46 -32.95 -10.67
N ALA A 199 -9.58 -33.41 -10.08
CA ALA A 199 -10.91 -32.99 -10.49
C ALA A 199 -11.10 -31.47 -10.35
N ASP A 200 -10.65 -30.89 -9.24
CA ASP A 200 -10.78 -29.45 -8.95
C ASP A 200 -9.97 -28.62 -9.96
N LEU A 201 -8.73 -29.05 -10.23
CA LEU A 201 -7.85 -28.41 -11.20
C LEU A 201 -8.35 -28.54 -12.65
N ASN A 202 -8.90 -29.70 -13.00
CA ASN A 202 -9.46 -29.95 -14.33
C ASN A 202 -10.74 -29.13 -14.57
N ASN A 203 -11.60 -29.02 -13.57
CA ASN A 203 -12.81 -28.21 -13.68
C ASN A 203 -12.47 -26.73 -13.89
N GLU A 204 -11.53 -26.19 -13.11
CA GLU A 204 -11.09 -24.81 -13.30
C GLU A 204 -10.43 -24.61 -14.67
N LEU A 205 -9.57 -25.54 -15.11
CA LEU A 205 -8.94 -25.47 -16.43
C LEU A 205 -10.00 -25.43 -17.56
N LYS A 206 -11.06 -26.23 -17.46
CA LYS A 206 -12.17 -26.21 -18.41
C LYS A 206 -12.90 -24.86 -18.42
N THR A 207 -13.14 -24.27 -17.25
CA THR A 207 -13.76 -22.95 -17.14
C THR A 207 -12.89 -21.88 -17.81
N LEU A 208 -11.57 -21.90 -17.58
CA LEU A 208 -10.63 -20.93 -18.18
C LEU A 208 -10.55 -21.13 -19.72
N LEU A 209 -10.62 -22.38 -20.21
CA LEU A 209 -10.68 -22.66 -21.64
C LEU A 209 -11.99 -22.17 -22.26
N GLN A 210 -13.12 -22.29 -21.56
CA GLN A 210 -14.38 -21.73 -21.99
C GLN A 210 -14.33 -20.21 -22.09
N CYS A 211 -13.74 -19.51 -21.11
CA CYS A 211 -13.52 -18.06 -21.18
C CYS A 211 -12.72 -17.66 -22.42
N TRP A 212 -11.67 -18.45 -22.77
CA TRP A 212 -10.90 -18.23 -23.98
C TRP A 212 -11.74 -18.40 -25.25
N GLU A 213 -12.53 -19.48 -25.36
CA GLU A 213 -13.38 -19.76 -26.51
C GLU A 213 -14.48 -18.70 -26.68
N ASP A 214 -15.10 -18.26 -25.58
CA ASP A 214 -16.11 -17.20 -25.57
C ASP A 214 -15.49 -15.85 -26.00
N ALA A 215 -14.29 -15.55 -25.52
CA ALA A 215 -13.55 -14.36 -25.94
C ALA A 215 -13.26 -14.38 -27.45
N LEU A 216 -12.81 -15.50 -28.00
CA LEU A 216 -12.57 -15.62 -29.43
C LEU A 216 -13.88 -15.50 -30.26
N ALA A 217 -14.96 -16.14 -29.83
CA ALA A 217 -16.25 -16.04 -30.49
C ALA A 217 -16.79 -14.61 -30.51
N LYS A 218 -16.60 -13.86 -29.43
CA LYS A 218 -16.94 -12.43 -29.34
C LYS A 218 -16.04 -11.56 -30.21
N ALA A 219 -14.73 -11.83 -30.23
CA ALA A 219 -13.78 -11.09 -31.05
C ALA A 219 -14.08 -11.23 -32.53
N GLN A 220 -14.38 -12.44 -33.00
CA GLN A 220 -14.71 -12.74 -34.39
C GLN A 220 -15.90 -11.93 -34.91
N ARG A 221 -16.91 -11.66 -34.05
CA ARG A 221 -18.14 -10.91 -34.38
C ARG A 221 -18.03 -9.42 -34.15
N SER A 222 -16.91 -8.95 -33.58
CA SER A 222 -16.72 -7.56 -33.19
C SER A 222 -15.87 -6.80 -34.20
N GLN A 223 -15.91 -5.46 -34.10
CA GLN A 223 -15.01 -4.53 -34.81
C GLN A 223 -14.20 -3.73 -33.78
N ALA A 224 -12.93 -3.54 -34.09
CA ALA A 224 -12.03 -2.74 -33.24
C ALA A 224 -12.34 -1.22 -33.29
N PRO A 225 -12.30 -0.50 -32.13
CA PRO A 225 -11.99 -0.97 -30.81
C PRO A 225 -13.22 -1.55 -30.06
N LYS A 226 -13.08 -2.68 -29.37
CA LYS A 226 -14.18 -3.32 -28.62
C LYS A 226 -13.66 -4.12 -27.41
N LEU A 227 -14.32 -4.00 -26.25
CA LEU A 227 -14.11 -4.87 -25.10
C LEU A 227 -14.61 -6.28 -25.43
N ILE A 228 -13.69 -7.23 -25.37
CA ILE A 228 -13.93 -8.65 -25.68
C ILE A 228 -14.19 -9.46 -24.43
N PHE A 229 -13.32 -9.35 -23.45
CA PHE A 229 -13.42 -10.04 -22.16
C PHE A 229 -13.22 -9.01 -21.05
N GLU A 230 -14.16 -8.99 -20.14
CA GLU A 230 -14.09 -8.20 -18.92
C GLU A 230 -13.61 -9.12 -17.80
N GLU A 231 -12.50 -8.76 -17.15
CA GLU A 231 -12.01 -9.51 -15.99
C GLU A 231 -13.08 -9.45 -14.88
N GLU A 232 -13.18 -10.50 -14.09
CA GLU A 232 -14.08 -10.51 -12.93
C GLU A 232 -13.93 -9.23 -12.11
N SER A 233 -15.06 -8.76 -11.55
CA SER A 233 -15.04 -7.54 -10.73
C SER A 233 -13.91 -7.63 -9.69
N ARG A 234 -13.25 -6.50 -9.41
CA ARG A 234 -12.15 -6.45 -8.43
C ARG A 234 -12.52 -7.06 -7.09
N VAL A 235 -13.81 -6.99 -6.74
CA VAL A 235 -14.36 -7.62 -5.55
C VAL A 235 -14.17 -9.14 -5.59
N VAL A 236 -14.54 -9.74 -6.71
CA VAL A 236 -14.40 -11.20 -6.92
C VAL A 236 -12.92 -11.57 -7.06
N GLY A 237 -12.16 -10.78 -7.80
CA GLY A 237 -10.72 -10.98 -7.95
C GLY A 237 -9.98 -10.94 -6.60
N MET A 238 -10.35 -10.01 -5.73
CA MET A 238 -9.82 -9.91 -4.38
C MET A 238 -10.22 -11.12 -3.53
N LEU A 239 -11.50 -11.49 -3.57
CA LEU A 239 -12.00 -12.66 -2.84
C LEU A 239 -11.30 -13.93 -3.31
N ARG A 240 -11.07 -14.10 -4.62
CA ARG A 240 -10.29 -15.20 -5.22
C ARG A 240 -8.93 -15.37 -4.57
N ASP A 241 -8.28 -14.25 -4.26
CA ASP A 241 -6.94 -14.24 -3.67
C ASP A 241 -6.93 -14.40 -2.15
N ILE A 242 -7.95 -13.91 -1.45
CA ILE A 242 -8.01 -13.89 0.01
C ILE A 242 -8.76 -15.10 0.58
N PHE A 243 -9.80 -15.57 -0.12
CA PHE A 243 -10.73 -16.56 0.43
C PHE A 243 -10.03 -17.84 0.90
N SER A 244 -10.25 -18.16 2.15
CA SER A 244 -9.71 -19.33 2.85
C SER A 244 -10.85 -20.07 3.56
N PRO A 245 -10.70 -21.36 3.85
CA PRO A 245 -11.68 -22.10 4.66
C PRO A 245 -11.88 -21.55 6.07
N THR A 246 -10.98 -20.68 6.54
CA THR A 246 -11.06 -20.04 7.86
C THR A 246 -12.03 -18.87 7.92
N PHE A 247 -12.61 -18.42 6.79
CA PHE A 247 -13.60 -17.35 6.78
C PHE A 247 -14.90 -17.79 7.44
N GLU A 248 -15.33 -17.05 8.45
CA GLU A 248 -16.64 -17.27 9.11
C GLU A 248 -17.73 -16.41 8.49
N ASN A 249 -17.43 -15.15 8.19
CA ASN A 249 -18.40 -14.21 7.65
C ASN A 249 -17.78 -13.34 6.54
N ILE A 250 -18.60 -13.07 5.52
CA ILE A 250 -18.35 -12.05 4.49
C ILE A 250 -19.59 -11.16 4.48
N ILE A 251 -19.46 -9.91 4.90
CA ILE A 251 -20.57 -9.02 5.14
C ILE A 251 -20.48 -7.84 4.18
N VAL A 252 -21.56 -7.56 3.47
CA VAL A 252 -21.60 -6.58 2.36
C VAL A 252 -22.84 -5.70 2.50
N ASN A 253 -22.71 -4.41 2.29
CA ASN A 253 -23.81 -3.44 2.36
C ASN A 253 -24.49 -3.11 1.01
N ASP A 254 -24.09 -3.77 -0.09
CA ASP A 254 -24.64 -3.55 -1.44
C ASP A 254 -25.20 -4.87 -2.01
N ARG A 255 -26.42 -4.85 -2.55
CA ARG A 255 -27.13 -6.05 -3.06
C ARG A 255 -26.49 -6.63 -4.30
N ASP A 256 -25.97 -5.79 -5.20
CA ASP A 256 -25.36 -6.25 -6.45
C ASP A 256 -24.04 -6.96 -6.16
N VAL A 257 -23.19 -6.34 -5.31
CA VAL A 257 -21.92 -6.92 -4.87
C VAL A 257 -22.15 -8.18 -4.04
N PHE A 258 -23.16 -8.19 -3.16
CA PHE A 258 -23.57 -9.40 -2.43
C PHE A 258 -23.94 -10.55 -3.39
N SER A 259 -24.72 -10.27 -4.45
CA SER A 259 -25.09 -11.28 -5.45
C SER A 259 -23.85 -11.84 -6.17
N GLN A 260 -22.89 -10.97 -6.55
CA GLN A 260 -21.66 -11.38 -7.21
C GLN A 260 -20.82 -12.29 -6.29
N ILE A 261 -20.59 -11.86 -5.03
CA ILE A 261 -19.82 -12.62 -4.04
C ILE A 261 -20.51 -13.96 -3.75
N SER A 262 -21.84 -13.97 -3.55
CA SER A 262 -22.61 -15.19 -3.26
C SER A 262 -22.52 -16.21 -4.41
N LYS A 263 -22.60 -15.75 -5.65
CA LYS A 263 -22.44 -16.61 -6.83
C LYS A 263 -21.04 -17.20 -6.88
N TYR A 264 -20.03 -16.38 -6.65
CA TYR A 264 -18.64 -16.80 -6.66
C TYR A 264 -18.34 -17.81 -5.53
N VAL A 265 -18.77 -17.53 -4.30
CA VAL A 265 -18.59 -18.46 -3.17
C VAL A 265 -19.34 -19.77 -3.39
N ALA A 266 -20.56 -19.73 -3.93
CA ALA A 266 -21.33 -20.94 -4.30
C ALA A 266 -20.60 -21.79 -5.34
N LEU A 267 -19.83 -21.19 -6.25
CA LEU A 267 -19.03 -21.90 -7.25
C LEU A 267 -17.80 -22.59 -6.65
N ILE A 268 -17.09 -21.92 -5.74
CA ILE A 268 -15.80 -22.39 -5.24
C ILE A 268 -15.88 -23.18 -3.93
N ALA A 269 -16.93 -22.96 -3.14
CA ALA A 269 -17.17 -23.60 -1.85
C ALA A 269 -18.68 -23.61 -1.54
N PRO A 270 -19.47 -24.50 -2.21
CA PRO A 270 -20.93 -24.55 -2.08
C PRO A 270 -21.40 -24.68 -0.62
N GLU A 271 -20.63 -25.39 0.19
CA GLU A 271 -20.86 -25.60 1.62
C GLU A 271 -20.69 -24.30 2.47
N ARG A 272 -20.10 -23.28 1.90
CA ARG A 272 -19.85 -21.98 2.56
C ARG A 272 -20.73 -20.84 2.07
N LYS A 273 -21.74 -21.10 1.27
CA LYS A 273 -22.65 -20.07 0.73
C LYS A 273 -23.28 -19.21 1.83
N GLU A 274 -23.59 -19.78 2.97
CA GLU A 274 -24.22 -19.11 4.11
C GLU A 274 -23.29 -18.15 4.86
N THR A 275 -21.98 -18.20 4.58
CA THR A 275 -21.02 -17.26 5.18
C THR A 275 -21.17 -15.85 4.61
N VAL A 276 -21.78 -15.70 3.42
CA VAL A 276 -22.02 -14.40 2.79
C VAL A 276 -23.33 -13.83 3.32
N LYS A 277 -23.26 -12.63 3.91
CA LYS A 277 -24.40 -11.95 4.54
C LYS A 277 -24.58 -10.56 3.98
N LEU A 278 -25.84 -10.19 3.72
CA LEU A 278 -26.19 -8.82 3.36
C LEU A 278 -26.38 -8.01 4.65
N TYR A 279 -25.80 -6.83 4.68
CA TYR A 279 -25.94 -5.86 5.77
C TYR A 279 -27.04 -4.86 5.41
N GLU A 280 -28.10 -4.79 6.21
CA GLU A 280 -29.27 -3.95 5.93
C GLU A 280 -29.56 -2.89 7.01
N SER A 281 -28.64 -2.66 7.94
CA SER A 281 -28.79 -1.62 8.97
C SER A 281 -28.44 -0.23 8.42
N ASP A 282 -29.06 0.81 8.97
CA ASP A 282 -28.80 2.22 8.66
C ASP A 282 -27.46 2.72 9.21
N GLU A 283 -26.88 2.02 10.20
CA GLU A 283 -25.57 2.35 10.73
C GLU A 283 -24.49 2.02 9.70
N PRO A 284 -23.50 2.91 9.47
CA PRO A 284 -22.40 2.59 8.56
C PRO A 284 -21.69 1.27 8.94
N ILE A 285 -21.53 0.36 7.99
CA ILE A 285 -21.01 -0.99 8.23
C ILE A 285 -19.65 -1.00 8.95
N PHE A 286 -18.74 -0.06 8.62
CA PHE A 286 -17.44 0.06 9.27
C PHE A 286 -17.52 0.56 10.71
N ASP A 287 -18.55 1.31 11.07
CA ASP A 287 -18.77 1.76 12.44
C ASP A 287 -19.37 0.63 13.28
N HIS A 288 -20.33 -0.09 12.75
CA HIS A 288 -20.94 -1.26 13.38
C HIS A 288 -19.91 -2.33 13.77
N TYR A 289 -18.98 -2.65 12.86
CA TYR A 289 -17.90 -3.62 13.12
C TYR A 289 -16.64 -2.99 13.73
N ALA A 290 -16.73 -1.76 14.25
CA ALA A 290 -15.63 -1.01 14.86
C ALA A 290 -14.38 -0.88 13.98
N VAL A 291 -14.51 -1.00 12.66
CA VAL A 291 -13.40 -0.86 11.68
C VAL A 291 -12.91 0.59 11.64
N THR A 292 -13.83 1.57 11.59
CA THR A 292 -13.47 3.01 11.60
C THR A 292 -12.64 3.38 12.83
N ARG A 293 -12.99 2.86 14.00
CA ARG A 293 -12.23 3.10 15.23
C ARG A 293 -10.80 2.51 15.11
N GLN A 294 -10.69 1.30 14.56
CA GLN A 294 -9.40 0.65 14.36
C GLN A 294 -8.55 1.35 13.30
N ILE A 295 -9.16 1.87 12.23
CA ILE A 295 -8.48 2.70 11.24
C ILE A 295 -7.87 3.93 11.93
N LYS A 296 -8.67 4.70 12.67
CA LYS A 296 -8.20 5.91 13.38
C LYS A 296 -7.03 5.62 14.32
N SER A 297 -7.07 4.49 15.04
CA SER A 297 -6.01 4.12 15.99
C SER A 297 -4.78 3.48 15.34
N SER A 298 -4.91 2.92 14.12
CA SER A 298 -3.83 2.14 13.48
C SER A 298 -3.07 2.90 12.40
N PHE A 299 -3.56 4.05 11.90
CA PHE A 299 -2.91 4.83 10.84
C PHE A 299 -2.21 6.09 11.31
N GLY A 300 -2.26 6.40 12.60
CA GLY A 300 -1.49 7.49 13.18
C GLY A 300 0.03 7.26 13.15
N LYS A 301 0.81 8.31 13.39
CA LYS A 301 2.26 8.23 13.58
C LYS A 301 2.59 7.33 14.78
N THR A 302 1.81 7.43 15.85
CA THR A 302 1.93 6.61 17.06
C THR A 302 0.86 5.54 17.09
N VAL A 303 1.26 4.29 17.27
CA VAL A 303 0.37 3.12 17.36
C VAL A 303 0.57 2.44 18.70
N SER A 304 -0.45 2.54 19.57
CA SER A 304 -0.42 1.89 20.87
C SER A 304 -0.89 0.43 20.77
N PHE A 305 -0.25 -0.45 21.50
CA PHE A 305 -0.62 -1.86 21.59
C PHE A 305 -0.79 -2.32 23.04
N LYS A 306 -1.17 -3.58 23.22
CA LYS A 306 -1.49 -4.11 24.55
C LYS A 306 -0.37 -3.80 25.55
N SER A 307 -0.72 -3.34 26.73
CA SER A 307 0.17 -3.05 27.89
C SER A 307 0.70 -1.62 27.96
N GLY A 308 0.20 -0.67 27.15
CA GLY A 308 0.63 0.72 27.22
C GLY A 308 1.94 1.02 26.52
N ALA A 309 2.54 0.04 25.86
CA ALA A 309 3.64 0.22 24.93
C ALA A 309 3.12 0.75 23.57
N TYR A 310 3.98 1.38 22.79
CA TYR A 310 3.59 1.96 21.52
C TYR A 310 4.75 1.96 20.52
N LEU A 311 4.37 2.00 19.23
CA LEU A 311 5.29 2.17 18.11
C LEU A 311 5.20 3.61 17.60
N ILE A 312 6.33 4.16 17.17
CA ILE A 312 6.38 5.36 16.33
C ILE A 312 6.77 4.91 14.94
N ILE A 313 5.92 5.18 13.95
CA ILE A 313 6.11 4.77 12.57
C ILE A 313 6.27 6.00 11.71
N GLU A 314 7.43 6.13 11.07
CA GLU A 314 7.75 7.22 10.16
C GLU A 314 8.21 6.68 8.81
N SER A 315 7.77 7.37 7.76
CA SER A 315 8.18 7.09 6.38
C SER A 315 9.06 8.22 5.88
N THR A 316 10.26 7.88 5.43
CA THR A 316 11.14 8.78 4.70
C THR A 316 10.99 8.53 3.20
N GLU A 317 11.68 9.27 2.36
CA GLU A 317 11.68 9.07 0.92
C GLU A 317 12.17 7.65 0.51
N ALA A 318 13.17 7.11 1.21
CA ALA A 318 13.83 5.87 0.85
C ALA A 318 13.45 4.66 1.69
N LEU A 319 13.06 4.85 2.95
CA LEU A 319 12.86 3.77 3.91
C LEU A 319 11.79 4.12 4.96
N HIS A 320 11.30 3.08 5.64
CA HIS A 320 10.42 3.23 6.80
C HIS A 320 11.21 2.96 8.07
N VAL A 321 10.96 3.76 9.10
CA VAL A 321 11.57 3.61 10.43
C VAL A 321 10.46 3.34 11.44
N ILE A 322 10.70 2.39 12.33
CA ILE A 322 9.79 2.01 13.41
C ILE A 322 10.58 1.99 14.70
N ASP A 323 10.15 2.80 15.66
CA ASP A 323 10.73 2.88 17.00
C ASP A 323 9.77 2.23 18.01
N VAL A 324 10.31 1.40 18.91
CA VAL A 324 9.56 0.63 19.90
C VAL A 324 9.73 1.25 21.28
N ASN A 325 8.62 1.66 21.88
CA ASN A 325 8.59 2.29 23.19
C ASN A 325 7.82 1.46 24.23
N SER A 326 8.40 1.25 25.41
CA SER A 326 7.77 0.48 26.50
C SER A 326 6.65 1.25 27.23
N GLY A 327 6.57 2.58 27.06
CA GLY A 327 5.57 3.41 27.72
C GLY A 327 5.65 3.32 29.25
N ASN A 328 4.49 3.33 29.91
CA ASN A 328 4.39 3.33 31.37
C ASN A 328 4.81 1.99 32.02
N ARG A 329 5.08 0.95 31.24
CA ARG A 329 5.42 -0.38 31.72
C ARG A 329 6.85 -0.49 32.28
N ALA A 330 7.71 0.45 31.96
CA ALA A 330 9.08 0.51 32.48
C ALA A 330 9.17 0.49 34.03
N LYS A 331 8.05 0.73 34.72
CA LYS A 331 7.95 0.80 36.18
C LYS A 331 7.42 -0.48 36.85
N ALA A 332 7.02 -1.51 36.10
CA ALA A 332 6.18 -2.59 36.63
C ALA A 332 6.91 -3.90 36.98
N THR A 333 8.16 -4.09 36.60
CA THR A 333 8.88 -5.35 36.79
C THR A 333 10.30 -5.14 37.31
N ASN A 334 10.72 -6.01 38.23
CA ASN A 334 12.07 -5.95 38.83
C ASN A 334 13.20 -6.43 37.90
N ASP A 335 12.87 -7.05 36.75
CA ASP A 335 13.83 -7.49 35.74
C ASP A 335 13.60 -6.73 34.43
N GLN A 336 14.47 -5.75 34.19
CA GLN A 336 14.43 -4.89 33.01
C GLN A 336 14.59 -5.67 31.70
N GLU A 337 15.48 -6.68 31.71
CA GLU A 337 15.78 -7.48 30.51
C GLU A 337 14.57 -8.34 30.06
N SER A 338 13.91 -9.00 31.00
CA SER A 338 12.71 -9.80 30.69
C SER A 338 11.53 -8.95 30.24
N ASN A 339 11.39 -7.74 30.81
CA ASN A 339 10.39 -6.80 30.37
C ASN A 339 10.66 -6.28 28.95
N ALA A 340 11.92 -5.96 28.63
CA ALA A 340 12.33 -5.56 27.28
C ALA A 340 12.01 -6.64 26.24
N LEU A 341 12.32 -7.92 26.55
CA LEU A 341 12.00 -9.04 25.67
C LEU A 341 10.49 -9.17 25.46
N GLU A 342 9.69 -9.12 26.53
CA GLU A 342 8.23 -9.24 26.42
C GLU A 342 7.62 -8.12 25.56
N VAL A 343 8.07 -6.88 25.77
CA VAL A 343 7.61 -5.73 24.97
C VAL A 343 8.02 -5.90 23.52
N ASN A 344 9.27 -6.28 23.24
CA ASN A 344 9.79 -6.48 21.89
C ASN A 344 9.07 -7.61 21.14
N LEU A 345 8.72 -8.72 21.79
CA LEU A 345 7.94 -9.81 21.17
C LEU A 345 6.54 -9.32 20.77
N ARG A 346 5.86 -8.59 21.67
CA ARG A 346 4.54 -8.01 21.35
C ARG A 346 4.62 -6.91 20.29
N ALA A 347 5.71 -6.14 20.29
CA ALA A 347 5.98 -5.16 19.25
C ALA A 347 6.15 -5.85 17.89
N ALA A 348 6.84 -7.00 17.84
CA ALA A 348 7.01 -7.78 16.61
C ALA A 348 5.66 -8.24 16.02
N ASP A 349 4.72 -8.70 16.86
CA ASP A 349 3.35 -9.04 16.44
C ASP A 349 2.63 -7.83 15.81
N GLU A 350 2.69 -6.68 16.49
CA GLU A 350 2.06 -5.46 16.01
C GLU A 350 2.73 -4.90 14.75
N ILE A 351 4.06 -4.93 14.69
CA ILE A 351 4.82 -4.50 13.49
C ILE A 351 4.43 -5.35 12.29
N ALA A 352 4.40 -6.68 12.42
CA ALA A 352 3.97 -7.56 11.33
C ALA A 352 2.55 -7.25 10.86
N ARG A 353 1.64 -6.92 11.79
CA ARG A 353 0.29 -6.46 11.47
C ARG A 353 0.30 -5.11 10.72
N GLN A 354 1.08 -4.13 11.20
CA GLN A 354 1.19 -2.81 10.59
C GLN A 354 1.79 -2.86 9.18
N LEU A 355 2.80 -3.70 8.95
CA LEU A 355 3.37 -3.90 7.62
C LEU A 355 2.33 -4.41 6.62
N ARG A 356 1.45 -5.33 7.05
CA ARG A 356 0.34 -5.83 6.21
C ARG A 356 -0.78 -4.80 6.04
N LEU A 357 -1.17 -4.11 7.13
CA LEU A 357 -2.29 -3.18 7.14
C LEU A 357 -2.01 -1.93 6.30
N ARG A 358 -0.80 -1.39 6.39
CA ARG A 358 -0.38 -0.19 5.64
C ARG A 358 0.24 -0.52 4.28
N ASP A 359 0.35 -1.79 3.88
CA ASP A 359 1.07 -2.24 2.68
C ASP A 359 2.50 -1.66 2.58
N MET A 360 3.18 -1.52 3.73
CA MET A 360 4.54 -0.98 3.77
C MET A 360 5.52 -1.90 3.06
N GLY A 361 6.28 -1.37 2.12
CA GLY A 361 7.25 -2.14 1.34
C GLY A 361 8.50 -1.33 1.02
N GLY A 362 9.58 -2.01 0.69
CA GLY A 362 10.92 -1.45 0.53
C GLY A 362 11.80 -1.82 1.71
N ILE A 363 12.63 -0.90 2.16
CA ILE A 363 13.52 -1.07 3.32
C ILE A 363 12.80 -0.59 4.57
N ILE A 364 12.77 -1.43 5.60
CA ILE A 364 12.17 -1.14 6.90
C ILE A 364 13.24 -1.37 7.96
N VAL A 365 13.46 -0.38 8.81
CA VAL A 365 14.40 -0.43 9.94
C VAL A 365 13.58 -0.31 11.21
N ILE A 366 13.78 -1.26 12.11
CA ILE A 366 13.07 -1.33 13.39
C ILE A 366 14.10 -1.17 14.48
N ASP A 367 13.86 -0.21 15.37
CA ASP A 367 14.62 0.03 16.58
C ASP A 367 13.89 -0.60 17.76
N TYR A 368 14.42 -1.72 18.23
CA TYR A 368 13.87 -2.46 19.35
C TYR A 368 14.51 -2.02 20.66
N ILE A 369 13.79 -2.18 21.77
CA ILE A 369 14.34 -1.91 23.10
C ILE A 369 15.58 -2.80 23.31
N ASP A 370 16.67 -2.19 23.79
CA ASP A 370 17.94 -2.86 23.99
C ASP A 370 17.85 -4.11 24.87
N MET A 371 18.53 -5.16 24.41
CA MET A 371 18.65 -6.45 25.12
C MET A 371 20.10 -6.86 25.18
N SER A 372 20.57 -7.15 26.38
CA SER A 372 21.96 -7.55 26.63
C SER A 372 22.24 -9.00 26.22
N LYS A 373 21.27 -9.93 26.48
CA LYS A 373 21.44 -11.35 26.23
C LYS A 373 21.29 -11.70 24.75
N SER A 374 22.26 -12.44 24.20
CA SER A 374 22.21 -12.92 22.81
C SER A 374 21.04 -13.87 22.53
N GLU A 375 20.65 -14.65 23.55
CA GLU A 375 19.52 -15.58 23.47
C GLU A 375 18.20 -14.84 23.26
N HIS A 376 17.97 -13.72 23.94
CA HIS A 376 16.78 -12.88 23.78
C HIS A 376 16.73 -12.24 22.41
N ARG A 377 17.88 -11.78 21.88
CA ARG A 377 17.96 -11.24 20.53
C ARG A 377 17.64 -12.30 19.47
N GLN A 378 18.12 -13.53 19.67
CA GLN A 378 17.82 -14.64 18.77
C GLN A 378 16.33 -15.03 18.85
N GLN A 379 15.78 -15.10 20.06
CA GLN A 379 14.34 -15.38 20.27
C GLN A 379 13.45 -14.36 19.58
N LEU A 380 13.76 -13.06 19.68
CA LEU A 380 13.04 -12.01 18.98
C LEU A 380 13.13 -12.16 17.45
N TYR A 381 14.32 -12.48 16.94
CA TYR A 381 14.50 -12.71 15.50
C TYR A 381 13.67 -13.91 14.99
N ASP A 382 13.70 -15.02 15.70
CA ASP A 382 12.95 -16.21 15.32
C ASP A 382 11.42 -15.96 15.42
N HIS A 383 10.96 -15.25 16.46
CA HIS A 383 9.57 -14.86 16.60
C HIS A 383 9.11 -13.95 15.44
N MET A 384 9.92 -12.95 15.07
CA MET A 384 9.59 -12.07 13.93
C MET A 384 9.49 -12.85 12.62
N ARG A 385 10.34 -13.85 12.41
CA ARG A 385 10.26 -14.74 11.23
C ARG A 385 8.99 -15.59 11.24
N GLU A 386 8.56 -16.05 12.41
CA GLU A 386 7.34 -16.85 12.58
C GLU A 386 6.09 -16.01 12.27
N VAL A 387 5.98 -14.82 12.86
CA VAL A 387 4.83 -13.91 12.65
C VAL A 387 4.74 -13.44 11.21
N MET A 388 5.87 -13.16 10.58
CA MET A 388 5.94 -12.76 9.18
C MET A 388 5.75 -13.91 8.17
N ALA A 389 5.76 -15.17 8.61
CA ALA A 389 5.55 -16.32 7.72
C ALA A 389 4.19 -16.29 7.00
N ASN A 390 3.19 -15.66 7.61
CA ASN A 390 1.84 -15.49 7.05
C ASN A 390 1.72 -14.30 6.07
N ASP A 391 2.77 -13.48 5.91
CA ASP A 391 2.76 -12.38 4.95
C ASP A 391 2.85 -12.89 3.51
N ARG A 392 1.95 -12.41 2.66
CA ARG A 392 1.92 -12.78 1.24
C ARG A 392 3.05 -12.15 0.43
N ALA A 393 3.53 -10.97 0.84
CA ALA A 393 4.63 -10.29 0.20
C ALA A 393 5.96 -11.03 0.45
N ARG A 394 6.83 -11.05 -0.55
CA ARG A 394 8.19 -11.57 -0.35
C ARG A 394 8.94 -10.62 0.58
N HIS A 395 9.55 -11.17 1.59
CA HIS A 395 10.33 -10.42 2.57
C HIS A 395 11.61 -11.18 2.93
N ASN A 396 12.60 -10.44 3.38
CA ASN A 396 13.82 -10.95 3.97
C ASN A 396 14.10 -10.19 5.27
N ILE A 397 14.35 -10.91 6.34
CA ILE A 397 14.57 -10.37 7.68
C ILE A 397 16.02 -10.68 8.04
N LEU A 398 16.77 -9.65 8.42
CA LEU A 398 18.15 -9.81 8.91
C LEU A 398 18.13 -9.89 10.44
N PRO A 399 19.07 -10.66 11.04
CA PRO A 399 19.26 -10.69 12.49
C PRO A 399 19.51 -9.28 13.05
N LEU A 400 19.24 -9.08 14.35
CA LEU A 400 19.52 -7.83 15.01
C LEU A 400 21.00 -7.45 14.87
N SER A 401 21.24 -6.21 14.52
CA SER A 401 22.58 -5.64 14.48
C SER A 401 23.17 -5.50 15.91
N LYS A 402 24.43 -5.14 16.01
CA LYS A 402 25.06 -4.81 17.29
C LYS A 402 24.44 -3.60 18.00
N PHE A 403 23.72 -2.77 17.24
CA PHE A 403 23.03 -1.56 17.73
C PHE A 403 21.53 -1.81 18.03
N GLY A 404 21.07 -3.08 18.17
CA GLY A 404 19.66 -3.37 18.43
C GLY A 404 18.72 -3.26 17.24
N LEU A 405 19.21 -2.82 16.06
CA LEU A 405 18.37 -2.59 14.88
C LEU A 405 18.09 -3.88 14.12
N MET A 406 16.83 -4.12 13.79
CA MET A 406 16.39 -5.15 12.85
C MET A 406 16.06 -4.54 11.49
N GLN A 407 16.56 -5.17 10.43
CA GLN A 407 16.32 -4.71 9.06
C GLN A 407 15.45 -5.71 8.31
N ILE A 408 14.42 -5.21 7.65
CA ILE A 408 13.50 -6.01 6.84
C ILE A 408 13.44 -5.40 5.44
N THR A 409 13.57 -6.25 4.42
CA THR A 409 13.21 -5.86 3.06
C THR A 409 11.92 -6.56 2.68
N ARG A 410 10.91 -5.81 2.24
CA ARG A 410 9.60 -6.31 1.85
C ARG A 410 9.24 -5.83 0.45
N GLN A 411 8.81 -6.76 -0.42
CA GLN A 411 8.39 -6.42 -1.78
C GLN A 411 7.17 -5.49 -1.74
N ARG A 412 7.20 -4.39 -2.50
CA ARG A 412 6.03 -3.55 -2.73
C ARG A 412 5.06 -4.30 -3.65
N VAL A 413 3.91 -4.69 -3.10
CA VAL A 413 2.85 -5.37 -3.84
C VAL A 413 1.84 -4.35 -4.37
N ARG A 414 1.54 -3.34 -3.55
CA ARG A 414 0.64 -2.21 -3.83
C ARG A 414 1.28 -0.90 -3.34
N PRO A 415 0.76 0.26 -3.76
CA PRO A 415 1.11 1.52 -3.10
C PRO A 415 0.84 1.42 -1.60
N ALA A 416 1.72 2.00 -0.79
CA ALA A 416 1.48 2.08 0.65
C ALA A 416 0.18 2.85 0.92
N LEU A 417 -0.65 2.31 1.81
CA LEU A 417 -1.89 2.95 2.22
C LEU A 417 -1.57 3.95 3.32
N ASP A 418 -1.69 5.22 3.01
CA ASP A 418 -1.58 6.31 3.98
C ASP A 418 -2.95 6.97 4.16
N ILE A 419 -3.47 6.94 5.38
CA ILE A 419 -4.74 7.54 5.74
C ILE A 419 -4.43 8.70 6.69
N VAL A 420 -4.70 9.91 6.23
CA VAL A 420 -4.56 11.11 7.05
C VAL A 420 -5.62 11.06 8.14
N THR A 421 -5.21 10.76 9.36
CA THR A 421 -6.09 10.65 10.54
C THR A 421 -6.15 11.93 11.37
N ALA A 422 -5.27 12.90 11.09
CA ALA A 422 -5.20 14.17 11.79
C ALA A 422 -4.74 15.29 10.85
N GLU A 423 -5.36 16.44 10.96
CA GLU A 423 -4.93 17.64 10.27
C GLU A 423 -3.88 18.39 11.11
N ARG A 424 -3.02 19.14 10.45
CA ARG A 424 -2.08 20.00 11.16
C ARG A 424 -2.85 21.06 11.91
N CYS A 425 -2.56 21.19 13.20
CA CYS A 425 -3.17 22.25 14.02
C CYS A 425 -2.89 23.62 13.38
N PRO A 426 -3.91 24.41 13.03
CA PRO A 426 -3.71 25.71 12.40
C PRO A 426 -3.01 26.71 13.32
N SER A 427 -3.11 26.54 14.65
CA SER A 427 -2.47 27.44 15.61
C SER A 427 -0.98 27.24 15.76
N CYS A 428 -0.48 26.00 15.72
CA CYS A 428 0.95 25.69 15.92
C CYS A 428 1.61 25.06 14.67
N PHE A 429 0.86 24.86 13.56
CA PHE A 429 1.35 24.20 12.35
C PHE A 429 2.03 22.84 12.59
N GLY A 430 1.58 22.12 13.63
CA GLY A 430 2.13 20.82 14.02
C GLY A 430 3.36 20.88 14.94
N LYS A 431 3.77 22.06 15.41
CA LYS A 431 4.91 22.20 16.33
C LYS A 431 4.58 21.76 17.76
N GLY A 432 3.29 21.69 18.14
CA GLY A 432 2.84 21.36 19.51
C GLY A 432 2.88 22.54 20.48
N GLU A 433 3.65 23.58 20.17
CA GLU A 433 3.83 24.77 20.99
C GLU A 433 3.53 26.02 20.17
N VAL A 434 2.99 27.05 20.81
CA VAL A 434 2.79 28.39 20.26
C VAL A 434 3.59 29.38 21.10
N GLN A 435 4.01 30.49 20.52
CA GLN A 435 4.65 31.57 21.25
C GLN A 435 3.74 32.09 22.38
N PRO A 436 4.32 32.59 23.49
CA PRO A 436 3.51 33.16 24.59
C PRO A 436 2.61 34.27 24.08
N SER A 437 1.29 34.09 24.20
CA SER A 437 0.29 35.07 23.73
C SER A 437 0.37 36.44 24.45
N LEU A 438 0.95 36.48 25.63
CA LEU A 438 1.16 37.70 26.42
C LEU A 438 2.07 38.72 25.71
N LEU A 439 3.08 38.25 24.99
CA LEU A 439 4.01 39.10 24.26
C LEU A 439 3.51 39.54 22.90
N PHE A 440 2.49 38.87 22.37
CA PHE A 440 2.01 39.14 21.01
C PHE A 440 1.42 40.55 20.85
N THR A 441 0.72 41.05 21.87
CA THR A 441 0.18 42.42 21.86
C THR A 441 1.28 43.48 21.86
N ASP A 442 2.37 43.20 22.55
CA ASP A 442 3.54 44.08 22.59
C ASP A 442 4.26 44.06 21.25
N THR A 443 4.43 42.89 20.64
CA THR A 443 4.95 42.74 19.29
C THR A 443 4.08 43.50 18.27
N LEU A 444 2.75 43.39 18.32
CA LEU A 444 1.88 44.19 17.45
C LEU A 444 2.02 45.67 17.67
N GLN A 445 2.18 46.12 18.93
CA GLN A 445 2.42 47.52 19.25
C GLN A 445 3.74 48.04 18.69
N GLU A 446 4.83 47.26 18.82
CA GLU A 446 6.14 47.59 18.24
C GLU A 446 6.07 47.67 16.69
N LYS A 447 5.34 46.76 16.06
CA LYS A 447 5.15 46.80 14.61
C LYS A 447 4.31 48.00 14.17
N LEU A 448 3.28 48.36 14.92
CA LEU A 448 2.54 49.61 14.68
C LEU A 448 3.42 50.83 14.85
N ASP A 449 4.27 50.90 15.89
CA ASP A 449 5.25 51.96 16.11
C ASP A 449 6.23 52.10 14.93
N TYR A 450 6.75 50.97 14.46
CA TYR A 450 7.65 50.91 13.30
C TYR A 450 6.99 51.40 12.03
N ILE A 451 5.75 50.93 11.73
CA ILE A 451 5.02 51.28 10.50
C ILE A 451 4.69 52.79 10.50
N VAL A 452 4.24 53.33 11.64
CA VAL A 452 3.77 54.73 11.70
C VAL A 452 4.91 55.71 11.83
N ASN A 453 5.91 55.42 12.72
CA ASN A 453 6.96 56.38 13.08
C ASN A 453 8.23 56.21 12.24
N VAL A 454 8.55 54.99 11.76
CA VAL A 454 9.76 54.73 10.98
C VAL A 454 9.46 54.71 9.48
N LEU A 455 8.42 53.97 9.06
CA LEU A 455 8.02 53.93 7.63
C LEU A 455 7.12 55.10 7.21
N GLY A 456 6.57 55.87 8.18
CA GLY A 456 5.72 57.00 7.91
C GLY A 456 4.40 56.69 7.24
N LEU A 457 4.01 55.40 7.19
CA LEU A 457 2.81 54.94 6.47
C LEU A 457 1.53 55.29 7.25
N ARG A 458 0.55 55.75 6.51
CA ARG A 458 -0.78 56.08 7.03
C ARG A 458 -1.86 55.40 6.14
N ASN A 459 -2.99 55.08 6.77
CA ASN A 459 -4.11 54.41 6.11
C ASN A 459 -3.83 52.94 5.69
N PHE A 460 -3.29 52.15 6.63
CA PHE A 460 -3.10 50.72 6.44
C PHE A 460 -4.07 49.89 7.27
N ILE A 461 -4.21 48.60 6.92
CA ILE A 461 -5.06 47.62 7.60
C ILE A 461 -4.17 46.49 8.14
N MET A 462 -4.32 46.21 9.42
CA MET A 462 -3.68 45.08 10.07
C MET A 462 -4.72 43.97 10.29
N TYR A 463 -4.54 42.84 9.67
CA TYR A 463 -5.34 41.66 9.86
C TYR A 463 -4.75 40.78 10.96
N VAL A 464 -5.59 40.26 11.84
CA VAL A 464 -5.23 39.38 12.94
C VAL A 464 -6.32 38.33 13.11
N HIS A 465 -6.00 37.24 13.80
CA HIS A 465 -7.00 36.22 14.13
C HIS A 465 -8.20 36.79 14.91
N PRO A 466 -9.44 36.34 14.71
CA PRO A 466 -10.65 36.87 15.35
C PRO A 466 -10.56 36.98 16.87
N PHE A 467 -9.98 36.01 17.54
CA PHE A 467 -9.78 36.05 19.00
C PHE A 467 -8.84 37.18 19.44
N VAL A 468 -7.82 37.47 18.67
CA VAL A 468 -6.85 38.55 18.95
C VAL A 468 -7.52 39.89 18.69
N GLU A 469 -8.30 40.03 17.62
CA GLU A 469 -9.08 41.23 17.35
C GLU A 469 -10.05 41.53 18.49
N ALA A 470 -10.84 40.51 18.94
CA ALA A 470 -11.77 40.64 20.05
C ALA A 470 -11.05 41.06 21.34
N TYR A 471 -9.88 40.47 21.63
CA TYR A 471 -9.07 40.83 22.80
C TYR A 471 -8.59 42.28 22.73
N ILE A 472 -8.05 42.72 21.61
CA ILE A 472 -7.53 44.08 21.41
C ILE A 472 -8.66 45.12 21.50
N LYS A 473 -9.85 44.82 21.00
CA LYS A 473 -11.03 45.69 21.02
C LYS A 473 -11.83 45.63 22.33
N LYS A 474 -11.55 44.69 23.24
CA LYS A 474 -12.29 44.50 24.50
C LYS A 474 -12.21 45.76 25.38
N GLY A 475 -13.39 46.25 25.81
CA GLY A 475 -13.55 47.38 26.72
C GLY A 475 -13.90 48.69 25.99
N LEU A 476 -14.95 49.37 26.53
CA LEU A 476 -15.52 50.59 25.89
C LEU A 476 -14.53 51.79 25.93
N PHE A 477 -13.84 51.97 27.06
CA PHE A 477 -12.89 53.11 27.28
C PHE A 477 -11.44 52.69 27.49
N THR A 478 -11.19 51.43 27.81
CA THR A 478 -9.88 50.90 28.19
C THR A 478 -9.24 49.96 27.17
N SER A 479 -9.85 49.80 25.97
CA SER A 479 -9.40 48.87 24.93
C SER A 479 -7.95 49.21 24.49
N LEU A 480 -7.15 48.19 24.21
CA LEU A 480 -5.83 48.34 23.63
C LEU A 480 -5.90 49.07 22.28
N TYR A 481 -6.90 48.81 21.48
CA TYR A 481 -7.15 49.52 20.21
C TYR A 481 -7.37 51.01 20.43
N GLY A 482 -8.12 51.39 21.49
CA GLY A 482 -8.33 52.81 21.86
C GLY A 482 -7.04 53.49 22.34
N LYS A 483 -6.19 52.75 23.11
CA LYS A 483 -4.88 53.22 23.53
C LYS A 483 -3.94 53.44 22.33
N TRP A 484 -3.89 52.49 21.42
CA TRP A 484 -3.07 52.59 20.19
C TRP A 484 -3.54 53.69 19.27
N ARG A 485 -4.86 53.90 19.08
CA ARG A 485 -5.41 55.02 18.29
C ARG A 485 -5.10 56.39 18.90
N ARG A 486 -4.96 56.49 20.21
CA ARG A 486 -4.51 57.71 20.88
C ARG A 486 -3.02 57.97 20.70
N ARG A 487 -2.20 56.89 20.70
CA ARG A 487 -0.74 56.98 20.56
C ARG A 487 -0.30 57.18 19.11
N PHE A 488 -0.85 56.42 18.19
CA PHE A 488 -0.45 56.36 16.77
C PHE A 488 -1.39 57.12 15.82
N GLY A 489 -2.45 57.71 16.31
CA GLY A 489 -3.46 58.34 15.50
C GLY A 489 -4.50 57.40 14.91
N ARG A 490 -5.38 57.94 14.05
CA ARG A 490 -6.44 57.14 13.40
C ARG A 490 -6.02 56.63 12.00
N CYS A 491 -4.74 56.43 11.81
CA CYS A 491 -4.15 56.08 10.51
C CYS A 491 -4.14 54.56 10.21
N PHE A 492 -4.75 53.71 11.06
CA PHE A 492 -4.80 52.26 10.85
C PHE A 492 -6.14 51.66 11.29
N LYS A 493 -6.46 50.49 10.75
CA LYS A 493 -7.59 49.67 11.14
C LYS A 493 -7.08 48.27 11.53
N ILE A 494 -7.70 47.64 12.53
CA ILE A 494 -7.47 46.22 12.87
C ILE A 494 -8.75 45.47 12.51
N LEU A 495 -8.63 44.43 11.66
CA LEU A 495 -9.71 43.58 11.19
C LEU A 495 -9.39 42.12 11.46
N ALA A 496 -10.44 41.30 11.63
CA ALA A 496 -10.31 39.86 11.75
C ALA A 496 -10.09 39.20 10.39
N ASP A 497 -9.24 38.16 10.37
CA ASP A 497 -9.09 37.24 9.27
C ASP A 497 -8.97 35.81 9.83
N GLU A 498 -9.96 34.95 9.49
CA GLU A 498 -10.04 33.56 9.96
C GLU A 498 -8.96 32.66 9.31
N SER A 499 -8.35 33.08 8.22
CA SER A 499 -7.29 32.34 7.55
C SER A 499 -5.94 32.42 8.24
N LEU A 500 -5.77 33.38 9.15
CA LEU A 500 -4.53 33.58 9.91
C LEU A 500 -4.45 32.66 11.13
N ALA A 501 -3.23 32.18 11.40
CA ALA A 501 -2.97 31.45 12.66
C ALA A 501 -3.13 32.37 13.87
N TYR A 502 -3.32 31.77 15.06
CA TYR A 502 -3.67 32.51 16.30
C TYR A 502 -2.73 33.68 16.63
N LEU A 503 -1.43 33.55 16.39
CA LEU A 503 -0.41 34.57 16.64
C LEU A 503 0.24 35.10 15.35
N GLU A 504 -0.51 35.09 14.27
CA GLU A 504 -0.10 35.62 12.99
C GLU A 504 -0.80 36.94 12.70
N TYR A 505 -0.13 37.82 12.00
CA TYR A 505 -0.70 39.08 11.52
C TYR A 505 -0.25 39.39 10.11
N LYS A 506 -1.08 40.13 9.38
CA LYS A 506 -0.83 40.59 8.02
C LYS A 506 -1.13 42.09 7.93
N VAL A 507 -0.28 42.83 7.29
CA VAL A 507 -0.47 44.27 7.12
C VAL A 507 -0.58 44.61 5.64
N LEU A 508 -1.67 45.25 5.27
CA LEU A 508 -1.88 45.79 3.91
C LEU A 508 -1.84 47.30 3.92
N ASP A 509 -1.19 47.90 2.92
CA ASP A 509 -1.22 49.33 2.69
C ASP A 509 -2.56 49.80 2.08
N SER A 510 -2.68 51.10 1.75
CA SER A 510 -3.85 51.67 1.10
C SER A 510 -4.15 51.08 -0.27
N ASP A 511 -3.13 50.56 -0.95
CA ASP A 511 -3.20 49.96 -2.28
C ASP A 511 -3.38 48.43 -2.25
N ARG A 512 -3.65 47.89 -1.06
CA ARG A 512 -3.81 46.46 -0.78
C ARG A 512 -2.54 45.60 -1.01
N ASN A 513 -1.36 46.20 -1.07
CA ASN A 513 -0.12 45.49 -1.14
C ASN A 513 0.26 44.99 0.27
N GLU A 514 0.77 43.79 0.37
CA GLU A 514 1.24 43.23 1.64
C GLU A 514 2.59 43.83 2.02
N LEU A 515 2.64 44.46 3.18
CA LEU A 515 3.88 44.94 3.75
C LEU A 515 4.65 43.79 4.40
N CYS A 516 5.67 43.28 3.71
CA CYS A 516 6.59 42.29 4.26
C CYS A 516 7.46 42.93 5.36
N LEU A 517 6.93 42.96 6.56
CA LEU A 517 7.72 43.32 7.75
C LEU A 517 8.55 42.08 8.11
N ARG A 518 9.83 42.05 7.76
CA ARG A 518 10.75 40.95 8.10
C ARG A 518 10.58 40.60 9.58
N GLN A 519 10.10 39.40 9.86
CA GLN A 519 10.25 38.78 11.15
C GLN A 519 11.75 38.43 11.26
N GLU A 520 12.47 39.03 12.21
CA GLU A 520 13.78 38.53 12.60
C GLU A 520 13.60 37.10 13.11
N LYS A 521 14.08 36.17 12.31
CA LYS A 521 14.24 34.77 12.77
C LYS A 521 15.30 34.80 13.83
N ASP A 522 14.98 34.42 15.05
CA ASP A 522 15.93 34.09 16.10
C ASP A 522 16.99 33.13 15.53
N SER A 523 18.11 33.66 15.15
CA SER A 523 19.30 32.92 14.81
C SER A 523 20.13 32.71 16.06
N GLY A 524 19.81 31.69 16.81
CA GLY A 524 20.69 31.13 17.83
C GLY A 524 21.54 30.03 17.20
N SER A 525 22.69 30.36 16.65
CA SER A 525 23.94 29.61 16.80
C SER A 525 25.10 30.32 16.11
N SER A 526 26.10 30.56 16.90
CA SER A 526 27.42 31.13 16.60
C SER A 526 28.20 30.31 15.57
N SER A 527 28.92 31.00 14.69
CA SER A 527 30.38 30.89 14.58
C SER A 527 30.93 31.80 13.48
N THR A 528 31.70 32.74 13.91
CA THR A 528 32.98 33.28 13.39
C THR A 528 33.40 32.75 12.01
N ASP A 529 33.48 33.67 11.02
CA ASP A 529 34.79 34.06 10.51
C ASP A 529 34.73 35.36 9.70
N LYS A 530 35.74 36.16 9.92
CA LYS A 530 35.93 37.51 9.46
C LYS A 530 36.72 37.54 8.17
N LYS A 531 36.46 38.62 7.44
CA LYS A 531 37.42 39.47 6.68
C LYS A 531 37.72 39.15 5.22
N LYS A 532 37.50 40.05 4.45
CA LYS A 532 38.27 41.04 3.64
C LYS A 532 37.94 40.88 2.16
N ASP A 533 37.87 41.80 1.29
CA ASP A 533 38.20 43.19 1.13
C ASP A 533 37.48 43.76 -0.10
N LYS A 534 36.98 44.96 0.01
CA LYS A 534 37.20 46.19 -0.78
C LYS A 534 37.51 46.13 -2.28
N ALA A 535 36.65 46.87 -2.97
CA ALA A 535 36.92 47.93 -3.94
C ALA A 535 37.21 47.52 -5.39
N GLN A 536 36.50 47.98 -6.34
CA GLN A 536 36.59 49.20 -7.15
C GLN A 536 35.69 49.09 -8.39
N LYS A 537 34.72 49.98 -8.55
CA LYS A 537 34.63 51.16 -9.36
C LYS A 537 34.63 51.04 -10.88
N ARG A 538 33.51 51.60 -11.42
CA ARG A 538 33.37 52.33 -12.72
C ARG A 538 33.43 51.43 -13.97
N GLY A 539 32.61 51.61 -14.88
CA GLY A 539 31.71 52.62 -15.41
C GLY A 539 31.14 52.18 -16.71
N ASN A 540 30.04 52.77 -16.98
CA ASN A 540 29.62 53.39 -18.23
C ASN A 540 29.22 52.54 -19.41
N THR A 541 27.99 52.79 -19.71
CA THR A 541 27.31 53.30 -20.94
C THR A 541 26.85 52.31 -21.96
N ASP A 542 25.54 52.44 -22.09
CA ASP A 542 24.75 52.66 -23.28
C ASP A 542 24.42 51.55 -24.26
N ARG A 543 23.12 51.48 -24.40
CA ARG A 543 22.29 51.40 -25.62
C ARG A 543 21.79 50.04 -26.05
N ALA A 544 20.53 49.94 -25.80
CA ALA A 544 19.37 50.05 -26.76
C ALA A 544 19.04 48.76 -27.51
N GLU A 545 17.74 48.45 -27.38
CA GLU A 545 16.81 47.90 -28.37
C GLU A 545 17.09 46.45 -28.83
N ASP A 546 16.25 45.54 -28.88
CA ASP A 546 14.83 45.44 -29.23
C ASP A 546 14.37 43.99 -29.19
N SER A 547 13.13 43.80 -28.85
CA SER A 547 12.16 42.84 -29.38
C SER A 547 12.29 41.32 -29.16
N ALA A 548 11.22 40.85 -28.60
CA ALA A 548 10.36 39.76 -29.04
C ALA A 548 10.61 38.32 -28.57
N GLU A 549 9.63 37.93 -27.79
CA GLU A 549 8.78 36.71 -27.89
C GLU A 549 9.41 35.32 -27.90
N ALA A 550 8.84 34.57 -27.03
CA ALA A 550 8.25 33.22 -27.18
C ALA A 550 9.02 32.05 -26.63
N ASP A 551 8.36 31.48 -25.69
CA ASP A 551 7.94 30.07 -25.60
C ASP A 551 8.95 28.97 -25.24
N SER A 552 8.58 28.38 -24.12
CA SER A 552 8.38 26.93 -23.86
C SER A 552 9.55 25.98 -23.79
N ALA A 553 9.46 25.20 -22.77
CA ALA A 553 9.59 23.76 -22.72
C ALA A 553 10.92 23.14 -22.29
N ASP A 554 10.73 22.38 -21.23
CA ASP A 554 11.25 21.03 -20.99
C ASP A 554 12.71 20.71 -21.31
N ASP A 555 13.40 20.30 -20.29
CA ASP A 555 14.56 19.48 -20.51
C ASP A 555 14.61 18.23 -19.62
N ALA A 556 14.54 17.09 -20.31
CA ALA A 556 14.89 15.78 -19.81
C ALA A 556 16.25 15.42 -20.44
N ALA A 557 17.27 15.41 -19.63
CA ALA A 557 18.61 14.97 -20.06
C ALA A 557 18.74 13.45 -20.04
N ALA A 558 18.97 12.89 -21.21
CA ALA A 558 19.50 11.55 -21.40
C ALA A 558 20.97 11.64 -21.78
N VAL A 559 21.81 10.88 -21.10
CA VAL A 559 23.22 10.69 -21.43
C VAL A 559 23.35 9.48 -22.36
N SER A 560 23.93 9.64 -23.53
CA SER A 560 24.43 8.57 -24.39
C SER A 560 25.89 8.79 -24.70
N ALA A 561 26.64 7.71 -24.54
CA ALA A 561 28.06 7.58 -24.87
C ALA A 561 28.26 7.35 -26.35
N THR A 562 29.34 7.89 -26.91
CA THR A 562 30.02 7.33 -28.07
C THR A 562 31.53 7.40 -27.89
N ALA A 563 32.16 6.32 -28.33
CA ALA A 563 33.56 6.01 -28.34
C ALA A 563 34.35 6.81 -29.40
N ASP A 564 35.67 7.00 -29.19
CA ASP A 564 36.72 6.46 -29.99
C ASP A 564 38.13 6.90 -29.55
N ASP A 565 38.95 5.88 -29.40
CA ASP A 565 40.35 5.62 -29.79
C ASP A 565 41.53 6.49 -29.29
N ASN A 566 42.45 5.81 -28.68
CA ASN A 566 43.85 5.60 -28.94
C ASN A 566 44.84 5.72 -27.77
N ALA A 567 45.50 4.57 -27.55
CA ALA A 567 46.89 4.35 -27.20
C ALA A 567 47.48 4.75 -25.83
N ALA A 568 47.79 3.76 -25.05
CA ALA A 568 49.14 3.40 -24.55
C ALA A 568 49.11 2.66 -23.20
N LYS A 569 49.61 1.43 -23.23
CA LYS A 569 50.01 0.64 -22.05
C LYS A 569 51.21 1.28 -21.33
N PRO A 570 51.40 1.06 -20.04
CA PRO A 570 52.37 0.08 -19.61
C PRO A 570 51.96 -0.84 -18.45
N LYS A 571 52.76 -1.90 -18.40
CA LYS A 571 52.70 -3.15 -17.66
C LYS A 571 53.13 -3.06 -16.17
N PRO A 572 53.13 -4.21 -15.45
CA PRO A 572 52.80 -4.34 -14.05
C PRO A 572 53.97 -4.78 -13.15
N ALA A 573 53.79 -4.82 -11.80
CA ALA A 573 54.54 -5.71 -10.92
C ALA A 573 54.16 -5.51 -9.44
N PRO A 574 54.61 -6.41 -8.52
CA PRO A 574 54.60 -7.86 -8.50
C PRO A 574 54.07 -8.46 -7.15
N LYS A 575 53.77 -9.75 -7.15
CA LYS A 575 53.47 -10.63 -5.99
C LYS A 575 54.75 -11.09 -5.29
N PRO A 576 54.73 -11.42 -4.01
CA PRO A 576 55.79 -12.25 -3.44
C PRO A 576 55.37 -13.71 -3.24
N LYS A 577 56.39 -14.54 -3.34
CA LYS A 577 56.44 -16.00 -3.53
C LYS A 577 56.26 -16.79 -2.23
N GLN A 578 55.63 -17.94 -2.39
CA GLN A 578 55.70 -19.11 -1.53
C GLN A 578 56.93 -19.93 -1.83
N LYS A 579 57.45 -20.64 -0.85
CA LYS A 579 58.39 -21.73 -1.01
C LYS A 579 57.78 -23.08 -0.62
N ALA A 580 58.06 -24.02 -1.52
CA ALA A 580 57.65 -25.41 -1.59
C ALA A 580 58.60 -26.37 -0.82
N ARG A 581 58.13 -27.60 -0.60
CA ARG A 581 58.87 -28.88 -0.87
C ARG A 581 57.94 -30.05 -0.50
N ALA A 582 57.51 -30.92 -1.41
CA ALA A 582 58.09 -32.09 -2.07
C ALA A 582 58.17 -33.29 -1.10
N LYS A 583 57.72 -34.49 -1.38
CA LYS A 583 57.84 -35.43 -2.49
C LYS A 583 56.91 -36.63 -2.24
N GLN A 584 56.24 -37.17 -3.24
CA GLN A 584 56.39 -38.47 -3.92
C GLN A 584 56.04 -39.72 -3.02
N THR A 585 55.29 -40.71 -3.44
CA THR A 585 55.14 -41.48 -4.69
C THR A 585 53.97 -42.43 -4.65
N ASP A 586 53.27 -42.59 -5.75
CA ASP A 586 52.95 -43.77 -6.54
C ASP A 586 51.90 -44.82 -6.11
N ALA A 587 51.04 -45.06 -7.11
CA ALA A 587 50.55 -46.33 -7.64
C ALA A 587 49.17 -46.84 -7.17
N ALA A 588 48.26 -46.81 -8.13
CA ALA A 588 47.10 -47.72 -8.26
C ALA A 588 47.65 -49.12 -8.72
N PRO A 589 46.86 -50.17 -8.90
CA PRO A 589 45.42 -50.34 -9.05
C PRO A 589 44.78 -51.66 -8.48
N ALA A 590 43.46 -51.77 -8.68
CA ALA A 590 42.69 -52.95 -9.06
C ALA A 590 42.13 -53.92 -8.00
N GLU A 591 40.85 -54.07 -8.09
CA GLU A 591 39.98 -55.25 -8.25
C GLU A 591 39.63 -56.16 -7.04
N SER A 592 38.34 -56.44 -7.10
CA SER A 592 37.63 -57.71 -6.76
C SER A 592 36.98 -57.88 -5.39
N ALA A 593 35.64 -57.97 -5.50
CA ALA A 593 34.79 -58.75 -4.58
C ALA A 593 35.13 -60.26 -4.69
N PRO A 594 34.57 -61.21 -3.95
CA PRO A 594 33.41 -61.20 -3.05
C PRO A 594 33.54 -62.18 -1.82
N ASP A 595 32.42 -62.25 -1.07
CA ASP A 595 31.88 -63.43 -0.40
C ASP A 595 32.10 -63.67 1.12
N LYS A 596 30.95 -63.79 1.76
CA LYS A 596 30.38 -64.78 2.67
C LYS A 596 30.74 -64.86 4.14
N GLU A 597 29.61 -64.91 4.86
CA GLU A 597 29.25 -65.77 6.04
C GLU A 597 30.05 -65.61 7.34
N SER A 598 29.48 -65.44 8.47
CA SER A 598 28.47 -66.13 9.23
C SER A 598 28.51 -65.75 10.72
N GLN A 599 27.34 -65.68 11.31
CA GLN A 599 26.96 -66.17 12.64
C GLN A 599 27.76 -65.77 13.89
N LYS A 600 27.16 -65.17 14.88
CA LYS A 600 26.33 -65.73 15.98
C LYS A 600 26.09 -64.69 17.08
N GLU A 601 24.84 -64.55 17.46
CA GLU A 601 24.19 -64.77 18.76
C GLU A 601 24.89 -64.23 20.01
N THR A 602 24.15 -63.39 20.72
CA THR A 602 23.43 -63.56 22.01
C THR A 602 23.18 -62.17 22.58
N ASP A 603 22.21 -61.74 23.26
CA ASP A 603 20.98 -62.21 23.88
C ASP A 603 20.31 -60.99 24.55
N ALA A 604 19.03 -61.01 24.56
CA ALA A 604 18.14 -59.98 25.15
C ALA A 604 18.19 -60.03 26.71
N PRO A 605 17.50 -59.14 27.46
CA PRO A 605 16.03 -59.11 27.44
C PRO A 605 15.38 -57.73 27.73
N LYS A 606 14.16 -57.62 27.23
CA LYS A 606 13.07 -56.73 27.71
C LYS A 606 12.55 -57.17 29.07
N PRO A 607 11.89 -56.26 29.83
CA PRO A 607 10.53 -56.59 30.28
C PRO A 607 9.57 -55.39 30.23
N LYS A 608 8.40 -55.55 29.64
CA LYS A 608 7.03 -55.87 30.17
C LYS A 608 6.28 -54.68 30.80
N LYS A 609 5.15 -54.35 30.13
CA LYS A 609 3.93 -53.70 30.66
C LYS A 609 3.26 -54.57 31.75
N PRO A 610 2.40 -53.97 32.58
CA PRO A 610 1.03 -54.50 32.77
C PRO A 610 -0.05 -53.39 32.70
N ARG A 611 -1.08 -53.58 31.94
CA ARG A 611 -2.45 -54.07 32.08
C ARG A 611 -3.31 -53.43 33.19
N ARG A 612 -4.28 -52.65 32.69
CA ARG A 612 -5.75 -52.57 32.91
C ARG A 612 -6.35 -53.18 34.17
N LYS A 613 -7.23 -52.37 34.85
CA LYS A 613 -8.53 -52.83 35.40
C LYS A 613 -9.47 -51.65 35.62
N THR A 614 -10.65 -51.70 35.01
CA THR A 614 -11.90 -51.09 35.42
C THR A 614 -12.61 -52.00 36.40
N PRO A 615 -13.54 -51.52 37.24
CA PRO A 615 -14.98 -51.78 37.05
C PRO A 615 -15.88 -50.58 37.39
N LYS A 616 -16.94 -50.43 36.57
CA LYS A 616 -18.41 -50.66 36.74
C LYS A 616 -19.13 -49.86 37.83
N ALA A 617 -19.92 -48.91 37.37
CA ALA A 617 -21.33 -48.68 37.40
C ALA A 617 -22.11 -48.90 38.71
N GLU A 618 -22.86 -47.83 39.10
CA GLU A 618 -24.29 -47.99 39.43
C GLU A 618 -25.01 -46.62 39.50
N LYS A 619 -26.29 -46.68 39.19
CA LYS A 619 -27.33 -45.70 38.96
C LYS A 619 -27.85 -45.07 40.24
N ALA A 620 -28.43 -43.87 40.11
CA ALA A 620 -29.83 -43.46 40.37
C ALA A 620 -29.83 -41.97 40.73
N SER A 621 -30.51 -41.14 40.00
CA SER A 621 -31.91 -40.66 40.01
C SER A 621 -32.17 -39.52 40.99
N GLU A 622 -32.83 -38.54 40.41
CA GLU A 622 -33.83 -37.62 40.94
C GLU A 622 -33.45 -36.16 41.24
N GLN A 623 -34.08 -35.29 40.46
CA GLN A 623 -34.45 -33.90 40.70
C GLN A 623 -35.63 -33.85 41.72
N PRO A 624 -36.23 -32.71 42.17
CA PRO A 624 -35.89 -31.28 42.08
C PRO A 624 -36.16 -30.53 43.41
N ALA A 625 -35.93 -29.21 43.46
CA ALA A 625 -36.79 -28.14 44.04
C ALA A 625 -36.00 -26.92 44.48
N GLN A 626 -36.33 -25.82 43.93
CA GLN A 626 -36.79 -24.49 44.37
C GLN A 626 -36.51 -24.11 45.85
N SER A 627 -35.97 -22.87 45.98
CA SER A 627 -36.58 -21.73 46.64
C SER A 627 -35.59 -20.82 47.39
N GLU A 628 -35.75 -19.55 47.11
CA GLU A 628 -35.87 -18.39 48.01
C GLU A 628 -34.60 -17.74 48.62
N LEU A 629 -34.51 -16.44 48.31
CA LEU A 629 -33.86 -15.36 49.05
C LEU A 629 -34.43 -15.23 50.51
N PRO A 630 -33.67 -14.64 51.43
CA PRO A 630 -33.77 -13.19 51.62
C PRO A 630 -32.49 -12.45 52.16
N SER A 631 -32.32 -11.24 51.74
CA SER A 631 -32.24 -9.89 52.32
C SER A 631 -31.39 -9.57 53.56
N GLN A 632 -30.73 -8.39 53.43
CA GLN A 632 -30.40 -7.35 54.42
C GLN A 632 -29.16 -7.59 55.33
N THR A 633 -28.25 -6.63 55.50
CA THR A 633 -28.35 -5.23 55.94
C THR A 633 -27.00 -4.50 55.82
N GLN A 634 -27.04 -3.24 55.44
CA GLN A 634 -26.41 -2.00 55.97
C GLN A 634 -24.95 -2.04 56.44
N SER A 635 -24.07 -1.08 56.23
CA SER A 635 -24.11 0.37 56.02
C SER A 635 -22.67 0.87 55.89
N ASP A 636 -22.31 1.84 55.09
CA ASP A 636 -21.85 3.14 55.53
C ASP A 636 -21.44 4.04 54.34
N ALA A 637 -21.98 5.23 54.38
CA ALA A 637 -21.88 6.29 53.41
C ALA A 637 -20.68 7.20 53.64
N ARG A 638 -20.16 7.82 52.55
CA ARG A 638 -19.74 9.24 52.41
C ARG A 638 -19.27 9.57 51.00
N PRO A 639 -19.22 10.88 50.54
CA PRO A 639 -20.36 11.51 49.86
C PRO A 639 -20.01 11.86 48.39
N GLU A 640 -21.05 11.93 47.58
CA GLU A 640 -21.05 12.33 46.17
C GLU A 640 -20.82 13.82 45.98
N THR A 641 -19.95 14.18 45.06
CA THR A 641 -19.87 15.54 44.50
C THR A 641 -20.75 15.58 43.25
N GLN A 642 -21.82 16.33 43.29
CA GLN A 642 -22.76 16.54 42.19
C GLN A 642 -22.11 17.32 41.05
N VAL A 643 -22.01 16.74 39.86
CA VAL A 643 -21.79 17.43 38.59
C VAL A 643 -23.17 17.61 37.93
N LYS A 644 -23.61 18.83 37.82
CA LYS A 644 -24.85 19.22 37.11
C LYS A 644 -24.64 18.95 35.60
N LYS A 645 -25.44 18.04 35.06
CA LYS A 645 -25.63 17.88 33.61
C LYS A 645 -26.49 19.02 33.10
N ILE A 646 -25.97 19.85 32.23
CA ILE A 646 -26.73 20.81 31.42
C ILE A 646 -27.11 20.07 30.14
N THR A 647 -28.40 19.80 30.00
CA THR A 647 -28.99 19.28 28.75
C THR A 647 -29.42 20.49 27.93
N ILE A 648 -28.77 20.72 26.78
CA ILE A 648 -29.20 21.72 25.80
C ILE A 648 -30.11 20.98 24.81
N GLN A 649 -31.35 21.46 24.69
CA GLN A 649 -32.31 20.94 23.72
C GLN A 649 -32.04 21.56 22.33
N LEU A 650 -32.24 20.75 21.31
CA LEU A 650 -31.96 21.06 19.90
C LEU A 650 -32.87 22.12 19.25
N SER A 651 -33.78 22.74 20.06
CA SER A 651 -34.75 23.75 19.61
C SER A 651 -34.23 25.20 19.57
N ASP A 652 -33.00 25.45 19.99
CA ASP A 652 -32.46 26.80 20.22
C ASP A 652 -31.44 27.26 19.15
N LEU A 653 -31.42 26.62 17.99
CA LEU A 653 -30.58 27.06 16.88
C LEU A 653 -31.43 27.79 15.82
N PRO A 654 -31.01 28.95 15.33
CA PRO A 654 -31.76 29.69 14.32
C PRO A 654 -31.68 29.02 12.95
N VAL A 655 -32.82 28.98 12.28
CA VAL A 655 -33.07 28.42 10.95
C VAL A 655 -32.25 29.15 9.91
N ALA A 656 -31.49 28.42 9.13
CA ALA A 656 -30.77 28.94 7.98
C ALA A 656 -31.73 29.31 6.84
N LEU A 657 -31.48 30.45 6.20
CA LEU A 657 -32.18 30.95 5.02
C LEU A 657 -31.85 30.11 3.79
N PRO A 658 -32.80 29.93 2.85
CA PRO A 658 -32.57 29.17 1.61
C PRO A 658 -31.68 29.95 0.61
N PRO A 659 -30.97 29.20 -0.27
CA PRO A 659 -30.11 29.84 -1.29
C PRO A 659 -30.93 30.55 -2.38
N ALA A 660 -30.41 31.67 -2.84
CA ALA A 660 -30.97 32.48 -3.91
C ALA A 660 -30.78 31.80 -5.27
N ASP A 661 -31.83 31.77 -6.06
CA ASP A 661 -31.88 31.33 -7.45
C ASP A 661 -31.03 32.24 -8.34
N TYR A 662 -30.11 31.65 -9.11
CA TYR A 662 -29.46 32.29 -10.24
C TYR A 662 -30.20 31.92 -11.54
N ASP A 663 -30.94 32.85 -12.05
CA ASP A 663 -31.49 32.85 -13.40
C ASP A 663 -30.39 32.91 -14.47
N THR A 664 -30.34 31.88 -15.28
CA THR A 664 -29.61 31.87 -16.54
C THR A 664 -30.48 32.53 -17.62
N LYS A 665 -30.10 33.67 -18.10
CA LYS A 665 -30.56 34.20 -19.42
C LYS A 665 -29.47 33.97 -20.44
N THR A 666 -29.82 33.16 -21.41
CA THR A 666 -29.25 33.06 -22.75
C THR A 666 -29.56 34.33 -23.55
N GLU A 667 -28.56 34.89 -24.21
CA GLU A 667 -28.75 35.67 -25.45
C GLU A 667 -27.47 35.63 -26.29
N GLU A 668 -27.69 35.19 -27.55
CA GLU A 668 -26.94 35.26 -28.82
C GLU A 668 -25.56 34.64 -28.93
#